data_6f401ce7ee0a7f2cedabee476c844eeb
#
_entry.id   6f401ce7ee0a7f2cedabee476c844eeb
#
_cell.length_a   1.000
_cell.length_b   1.000
_cell.length_c   1.000
_cell.angle_alpha   90.00
_cell.angle_beta   90.00
_cell.angle_gamma   90.00
#
_symmetry.space_group_name_H-M   'P 1'
#
loop_
_entity.id
_entity.type
_entity.pdbx_description
1 polymer ?
#
loop_
_entity_poly.entity_id
_entity_poly.type
_entity_poly.pdbx_seq_one_letter_code
_entity_poly.pdbx_strand_id
1 'polypeptide(L)'
;MPHARMPRRRLALAVTAALAVTVGTLTAVPAVAATGAVAAAEQTQAQQTALTLLPGSLVLGNGPSGFLTRRTEGTQYAYAWTRYADGVTTTLPATAPTSRYAGTLGSDHVVKSEGAVHTLYDMATGADPVVIDTSSLGTSAQFVRLAGTTLVMRVTRPDGRADVHLVTKAAGALVDRVVTGLPADASVRRYEMSTPDTLALLYTGTVDGVTGSRVALVNVATATIVEDRAAPGAGLSGDVSVSATHLAWAEKSSSDSSATLAVARRGQPEVQRIPLGTGTMVTELMGDWVTYAVAGGTTASVPNPLHALTARSLADGRTVKLIDTVDSAPRAEADGSLLVQGGTVEHGQGLYRIAPGADGTPTATLVAGTGLPIVLQLTGQTVPDTFDFRTSDGDGYLTWQFAAHTGAKVAVELTHTATGKQWTSTATVNSAGRGLAYWTGLFDDHTTATNGAYTWKMTATPTNGIGAPVERSGTLTVDSGQAPHGFSDTGSPDLIVREGSFLFVYDGRQALQHGAQTELKETIIGAGWDAYDQIVTPGNVAGARYADLVARDKNGALWLHTGTGKTAFSERTKIGGGWQIYNKLTAGGDLDGDARPDLVATDTAGDLWLYKGTGSATAPFAPRVKIGNGWGIYNKIVATGNIGGGTAGDLVARDTAGDLWLYLGNGDGTFAARTRIGGGWNTYDEIIAIGDADRDGRPDLLANGPDGRNDELALYSGTGDWKVPFAARSWLYAAPPLTGSQKTLF
;
A
#
# COMPACT_ATOMS: atom_id res chain seq x y z
N MET A 1 12.55 34.42 -37.61
CA MET A 1 11.82 34.37 -38.86
C MET A 1 12.14 33.08 -39.56
N PRO A 2 11.18 32.39 -40.22
CA PRO A 2 9.76 32.18 -39.81
C PRO A 2 9.39 30.69 -39.60
N HIS A 3 8.25 30.50 -39.00
CA HIS A 3 7.54 29.27 -38.75
C HIS A 3 7.17 28.45 -39.98
N ALA A 4 7.19 27.12 -39.89
CA ALA A 4 6.40 26.24 -40.72
C ALA A 4 5.51 25.33 -39.85
N ARG A 5 4.19 25.55 -39.95
CA ARG A 5 3.13 24.69 -39.42
C ARG A 5 2.87 23.55 -40.39
N MET A 6 2.68 22.31 -39.88
CA MET A 6 2.08 21.22 -40.63
C MET A 6 0.74 20.79 -40.04
N PRO A 7 -0.21 20.32 -40.87
CA PRO A 7 -1.61 20.24 -40.47
C PRO A 7 -2.03 18.89 -39.89
N ARG A 8 -3.03 18.96 -38.99
CA ARG A 8 -3.73 17.82 -38.41
C ARG A 8 -4.60 17.12 -39.45
N ARG A 9 -4.41 15.84 -39.69
CA ARG A 9 -5.38 14.98 -40.38
C ARG A 9 -6.15 14.16 -39.35
N ARG A 10 -7.48 14.37 -39.32
CA ARG A 10 -8.47 13.50 -38.65
C ARG A 10 -8.70 12.27 -39.52
N LEU A 11 -8.61 11.09 -38.99
CA LEU A 11 -9.18 9.86 -39.58
C LEU A 11 -10.32 9.39 -38.68
N ALA A 12 -11.52 9.36 -39.28
CA ALA A 12 -12.68 8.66 -38.76
C ALA A 12 -12.63 7.22 -39.24
N LEU A 13 -12.75 6.24 -38.34
CA LEU A 13 -12.92 4.84 -38.70
C LEU A 13 -14.30 4.38 -38.26
N ALA A 14 -15.10 3.99 -39.24
CA ALA A 14 -16.37 3.32 -39.01
C ALA A 14 -16.12 1.83 -38.71
N VAL A 15 -16.77 1.31 -37.72
CA VAL A 15 -16.76 -0.11 -37.39
C VAL A 15 -18.01 -0.76 -37.94
N THR A 16 -17.83 -1.65 -38.90
CA THR A 16 -18.89 -2.53 -39.40
C THR A 16 -18.77 -3.88 -38.71
N ALA A 17 -19.80 -4.30 -38.01
CA ALA A 17 -19.89 -5.63 -37.40
C ALA A 17 -20.27 -6.67 -38.46
N ALA A 18 -19.47 -7.71 -38.61
CA ALA A 18 -19.81 -8.91 -39.37
C ALA A 18 -20.00 -10.10 -38.43
N LEU A 19 -21.19 -10.65 -38.39
CA LEU A 19 -21.54 -11.88 -37.68
C LEU A 19 -21.09 -13.07 -38.54
N ALA A 20 -20.21 -13.92 -38.01
CA ALA A 20 -19.91 -15.24 -38.59
C ALA A 20 -20.43 -16.33 -37.65
N VAL A 21 -21.41 -17.10 -38.14
CA VAL A 21 -21.94 -18.30 -37.49
C VAL A 21 -21.08 -19.49 -37.93
N THR A 22 -20.43 -20.17 -36.99
CA THR A 22 -19.85 -21.50 -37.24
C THR A 22 -20.57 -22.54 -36.39
N VAL A 23 -21.16 -23.50 -37.12
CA VAL A 23 -21.80 -24.70 -36.60
C VAL A 23 -20.70 -25.67 -36.14
N GLY A 24 -20.68 -26.05 -34.88
CA GLY A 24 -19.81 -27.09 -34.30
C GLY A 24 -20.67 -28.11 -33.53
N THR A 25 -20.49 -29.36 -33.85
CA THR A 25 -21.23 -30.54 -33.40
C THR A 25 -21.14 -30.79 -31.89
N LEU A 26 -22.31 -30.95 -31.29
CA LEU A 26 -22.52 -31.37 -29.90
C LEU A 26 -22.34 -32.88 -29.75
N THR A 27 -21.46 -33.30 -28.83
CA THR A 27 -21.49 -34.65 -28.23
C THR A 27 -22.21 -34.55 -26.89
N ALA A 28 -23.27 -35.34 -26.74
CA ALA A 28 -24.13 -35.38 -25.58
C ALA A 28 -23.51 -36.18 -24.40
N VAL A 29 -23.56 -35.61 -23.20
CA VAL A 29 -23.37 -36.32 -21.91
C VAL A 29 -24.72 -36.35 -21.18
N PRO A 30 -25.16 -37.48 -20.57
CA PRO A 30 -26.51 -37.64 -20.09
C PRO A 30 -26.81 -36.81 -18.83
N ALA A 31 -27.96 -36.12 -18.86
CA ALA A 31 -28.52 -35.40 -17.73
C ALA A 31 -29.12 -36.38 -16.69
N VAL A 32 -28.71 -36.19 -15.44
CA VAL A 32 -29.42 -36.78 -14.28
C VAL A 32 -30.59 -35.87 -13.93
N ALA A 33 -31.78 -36.36 -13.99
CA ALA A 33 -33.00 -35.67 -13.62
C ALA A 33 -33.08 -35.43 -12.10
N ALA A 34 -33.15 -34.18 -11.68
CA ALA A 34 -33.60 -33.80 -10.35
C ALA A 34 -35.10 -33.44 -10.39
N THR A 35 -35.91 -34.25 -9.76
CA THR A 35 -37.31 -33.98 -9.51
C THR A 35 -37.47 -33.05 -8.31
N GLY A 36 -38.31 -32.01 -8.46
CA GLY A 36 -38.77 -31.20 -7.33
C GLY A 36 -38.94 -29.71 -7.64
N ALA A 37 -39.84 -29.38 -8.57
CA ALA A 37 -40.33 -28.01 -8.70
C ALA A 37 -41.38 -27.75 -7.61
N VAL A 38 -40.99 -27.07 -6.54
CA VAL A 38 -41.95 -26.38 -5.65
C VAL A 38 -42.15 -24.99 -6.25
N ALA A 39 -43.36 -24.70 -6.68
CA ALA A 39 -43.76 -23.38 -7.15
C ALA A 39 -43.63 -22.37 -5.99
N ALA A 40 -42.57 -21.55 -6.01
CA ALA A 40 -42.49 -20.37 -5.20
C ALA A 40 -43.41 -19.30 -5.82
N ALA A 41 -44.46 -18.94 -5.12
CA ALA A 41 -45.24 -17.75 -5.44
C ALA A 41 -44.32 -16.52 -5.35
N GLU A 42 -43.99 -15.94 -6.50
CA GLU A 42 -43.31 -14.65 -6.59
C GLU A 42 -44.26 -13.58 -6.02
N GLN A 43 -44.05 -13.21 -4.75
CA GLN A 43 -44.50 -11.94 -4.26
C GLN A 43 -43.59 -10.86 -4.90
N THR A 44 -44.06 -10.26 -5.97
CA THR A 44 -43.52 -9.04 -6.53
C THR A 44 -43.77 -7.89 -5.55
N GLN A 45 -42.92 -7.80 -4.51
CA GLN A 45 -42.71 -6.50 -3.86
C GLN A 45 -42.04 -5.62 -4.91
N ALA A 46 -42.75 -4.56 -5.33
CA ALA A 46 -42.17 -3.53 -6.15
C ALA A 46 -40.88 -3.06 -5.44
N GLN A 47 -39.73 -3.36 -6.00
CA GLN A 47 -38.42 -2.95 -5.51
C GLN A 47 -38.41 -1.42 -5.62
N GLN A 48 -38.71 -0.73 -4.52
CA GLN A 48 -38.65 0.72 -4.44
C GLN A 48 -37.19 1.09 -4.70
N THR A 49 -36.93 1.77 -5.82
CA THR A 49 -35.56 2.19 -6.19
C THR A 49 -35.00 3.04 -5.06
N ALA A 50 -33.90 2.58 -4.46
CA ALA A 50 -33.25 3.29 -3.37
C ALA A 50 -32.88 4.72 -3.80
N LEU A 51 -33.07 5.67 -2.88
CA LEU A 51 -32.72 7.08 -3.10
C LEU A 51 -31.20 7.24 -3.22
N THR A 52 -30.75 8.37 -3.75
CA THR A 52 -29.33 8.70 -3.82
C THR A 52 -28.89 9.44 -2.55
N LEU A 53 -27.87 8.93 -1.88
CA LEU A 53 -27.13 9.61 -0.82
C LEU A 53 -25.76 10.02 -1.35
N LEU A 54 -25.43 11.30 -1.28
CA LEU A 54 -24.11 11.76 -1.73
C LEU A 54 -23.01 11.22 -0.79
N PRO A 55 -21.89 10.71 -1.32
CA PRO A 55 -20.76 10.25 -0.50
C PRO A 55 -20.27 11.32 0.47
N GLY A 56 -19.91 10.93 1.69
CA GLY A 56 -19.47 11.83 2.75
C GLY A 56 -20.59 12.63 3.43
N SER A 57 -21.87 12.35 3.11
CA SER A 57 -22.99 12.92 3.81
C SER A 57 -23.16 12.29 5.20
N LEU A 58 -23.41 13.13 6.20
CA LEU A 58 -23.79 12.71 7.56
C LEU A 58 -25.26 13.03 7.78
N VAL A 59 -26.07 12.06 8.18
CA VAL A 59 -27.47 12.27 8.54
C VAL A 59 -27.55 12.92 9.92
N LEU A 60 -28.22 14.08 10.03
CA LEU A 60 -28.33 14.87 11.27
C LEU A 60 -29.69 14.77 11.94
N GLY A 61 -30.71 14.39 11.21
CA GLY A 61 -32.08 14.27 11.70
C GLY A 61 -32.95 13.57 10.68
N ASN A 62 -34.08 13.08 11.11
CA ASN A 62 -35.07 12.39 10.29
C ASN A 62 -36.48 12.67 10.78
N GLY A 63 -37.40 12.70 9.84
CA GLY A 63 -38.83 12.85 10.11
C GLY A 63 -39.65 11.94 9.21
N PRO A 64 -40.98 11.95 9.33
CA PRO A 64 -41.87 11.13 8.51
C PRO A 64 -41.74 11.39 7.00
N SER A 65 -41.41 12.64 6.59
CA SER A 65 -41.36 13.01 5.17
C SER A 65 -39.94 12.89 4.54
N GLY A 66 -38.87 12.83 5.35
CA GLY A 66 -37.51 12.86 4.82
C GLY A 66 -36.42 12.88 5.89
N PHE A 67 -35.21 13.22 5.47
CA PHE A 67 -34.03 13.28 6.34
C PHE A 67 -33.12 14.46 6.02
N LEU A 68 -32.49 15.02 7.07
CA LEU A 68 -31.52 16.11 6.99
C LEU A 68 -30.10 15.52 6.86
N THR A 69 -29.34 16.01 5.87
CA THR A 69 -27.94 15.68 5.70
C THR A 69 -27.05 16.92 5.83
N ARG A 70 -25.80 16.67 6.23
CA ARG A 70 -24.68 17.61 6.19
C ARG A 70 -23.52 16.98 5.43
N ARG A 71 -22.90 17.74 4.53
CA ARG A 71 -21.69 17.35 3.81
C ARG A 71 -20.64 18.46 3.92
N THR A 72 -19.37 18.07 3.99
CA THR A 72 -18.25 19.02 3.93
C THR A 72 -17.95 19.36 2.47
N GLU A 73 -17.95 20.66 2.13
CA GLU A 73 -17.59 21.17 0.81
C GLU A 73 -16.49 22.22 0.97
N GLY A 74 -15.25 21.81 0.69
CA GLY A 74 -14.08 22.61 1.00
C GLY A 74 -13.96 22.88 2.50
N THR A 75 -14.05 24.15 2.92
CA THR A 75 -14.01 24.58 4.33
C THR A 75 -15.38 24.80 4.95
N GLN A 76 -16.46 24.59 4.20
CA GLN A 76 -17.84 24.87 4.64
C GLN A 76 -18.69 23.60 4.71
N TYR A 77 -19.87 23.74 5.34
CA TYR A 77 -20.86 22.67 5.39
C TYR A 77 -22.05 23.01 4.48
N ALA A 78 -22.40 22.07 3.60
CA ALA A 78 -23.63 22.05 2.86
C ALA A 78 -24.67 21.22 3.62
N TYR A 79 -25.90 21.73 3.73
CA TYR A 79 -27.03 21.06 4.38
C TYR A 79 -28.15 20.87 3.38
N ALA A 80 -28.81 19.72 3.42
CA ALA A 80 -29.92 19.43 2.53
C ALA A 80 -30.95 18.53 3.20
N TRP A 81 -32.22 18.71 2.83
CA TRP A 81 -33.32 17.83 3.19
C TRP A 81 -33.73 16.99 1.98
N THR A 82 -33.78 15.68 2.14
CA THR A 82 -34.18 14.74 1.07
C THR A 82 -35.50 14.08 1.46
N ARG A 83 -36.50 14.18 0.58
CA ARG A 83 -37.81 13.56 0.80
C ARG A 83 -37.82 12.09 0.46
N TYR A 84 -38.49 11.26 1.26
CA TYR A 84 -38.61 9.84 0.98
C TYR A 84 -39.46 9.50 -0.23
N ALA A 85 -40.54 10.33 -0.46
CA ALA A 85 -41.55 10.01 -1.46
C ALA A 85 -41.04 10.03 -2.91
N ASP A 86 -40.10 10.92 -3.22
CA ASP A 86 -39.65 11.19 -4.60
C ASP A 86 -38.12 11.42 -4.73
N GLY A 87 -37.38 11.41 -3.61
CA GLY A 87 -35.95 11.65 -3.59
C GLY A 87 -35.55 13.12 -3.87
N VAL A 88 -36.53 14.04 -3.95
CA VAL A 88 -36.22 15.45 -4.16
C VAL A 88 -35.43 15.99 -2.97
N THR A 89 -34.27 16.56 -3.28
CA THR A 89 -33.36 17.14 -2.30
C THR A 89 -33.40 18.65 -2.36
N THR A 90 -33.77 19.28 -1.25
CA THR A 90 -33.81 20.74 -1.06
C THR A 90 -32.55 21.18 -0.32
N THR A 91 -31.67 21.93 -1.00
CA THR A 91 -30.49 22.52 -0.36
C THR A 91 -30.96 23.67 0.58
N LEU A 92 -30.50 23.60 1.83
CA LEU A 92 -30.76 24.67 2.81
C LEU A 92 -29.79 25.84 2.59
N PRO A 93 -30.22 27.09 2.87
CA PRO A 93 -29.37 28.27 2.69
C PRO A 93 -28.02 28.14 3.38
N ALA A 94 -26.95 28.62 2.72
CA ALA A 94 -25.60 28.62 3.27
C ALA A 94 -25.57 29.30 4.65
N THR A 95 -24.74 28.76 5.55
CA THR A 95 -24.60 29.28 6.91
C THR A 95 -23.32 30.10 7.05
N ALA A 96 -23.34 31.12 7.91
CA ALA A 96 -22.11 31.72 8.41
C ALA A 96 -21.25 30.66 9.15
N PRO A 97 -19.93 30.82 9.27
CA PRO A 97 -19.06 29.80 9.88
C PRO A 97 -19.47 29.35 11.30
N THR A 98 -20.19 30.20 12.03
CA THR A 98 -20.68 29.94 13.39
C THR A 98 -22.10 29.36 13.43
N SER A 99 -22.81 29.32 12.30
CA SER A 99 -24.20 28.87 12.22
C SER A 99 -24.29 27.40 11.88
N ARG A 100 -25.31 26.70 12.36
CA ARG A 100 -25.51 25.28 12.14
C ARG A 100 -26.98 24.95 11.95
N TYR A 101 -27.25 23.96 11.09
CA TYR A 101 -28.56 23.32 11.06
C TYR A 101 -28.54 22.07 11.95
N ALA A 102 -29.62 21.83 12.66
CA ALA A 102 -29.88 20.61 13.40
C ALA A 102 -31.29 20.10 13.11
N GLY A 103 -31.40 18.80 12.94
CA GLY A 103 -32.70 18.13 12.88
C GLY A 103 -33.05 17.52 14.24
N THR A 104 -34.24 16.96 14.33
CA THR A 104 -34.69 16.17 15.47
C THR A 104 -34.96 14.74 15.03
N LEU A 105 -35.33 13.86 15.95
CA LEU A 105 -35.72 12.49 15.67
C LEU A 105 -37.24 12.42 15.49
N GLY A 106 -37.71 11.75 14.45
CA GLY A 106 -39.11 11.46 14.21
C GLY A 106 -39.99 12.71 13.89
N SER A 107 -39.39 13.83 13.47
CA SER A 107 -40.11 15.05 13.13
C SER A 107 -39.47 15.77 11.96
N ASP A 108 -40.29 16.36 11.08
CA ASP A 108 -39.84 17.07 9.89
C ASP A 108 -39.32 18.49 10.17
N HIS A 109 -39.06 18.84 11.44
CA HIS A 109 -38.55 20.15 11.81
C HIS A 109 -37.04 20.21 11.79
N VAL A 110 -36.54 21.31 11.22
CA VAL A 110 -35.10 21.61 11.15
C VAL A 110 -34.88 23.02 11.72
N VAL A 111 -33.91 23.19 12.60
CA VAL A 111 -33.57 24.50 13.15
C VAL A 111 -32.22 24.96 12.60
N LYS A 112 -32.17 26.23 12.15
CA LYS A 112 -30.93 26.99 11.91
C LYS A 112 -30.64 27.83 13.16
N SER A 113 -29.46 27.66 13.72
CA SER A 113 -29.04 28.36 14.95
C SER A 113 -27.91 29.35 14.62
N GLU A 114 -28.12 30.63 14.94
CA GLU A 114 -27.23 31.76 14.69
C GLU A 114 -27.13 32.63 15.95
N GLY A 115 -26.19 32.28 16.83
CA GLY A 115 -26.13 32.94 18.15
C GLY A 115 -27.37 32.68 18.99
N ALA A 116 -28.06 33.77 19.41
CA ALA A 116 -29.32 33.70 20.16
C ALA A 116 -30.57 33.58 19.29
N VAL A 117 -30.42 33.67 17.95
CA VAL A 117 -31.55 33.58 17.01
C VAL A 117 -31.62 32.19 16.42
N HIS A 118 -32.78 31.56 16.52
CA HIS A 118 -33.05 30.23 16.01
C HIS A 118 -34.22 30.28 15.04
N THR A 119 -34.00 29.80 13.80
CA THR A 119 -35.03 29.75 12.76
C THR A 119 -35.47 28.31 12.56
N LEU A 120 -36.71 28.01 12.88
CA LEU A 120 -37.33 26.69 12.76
C LEU A 120 -38.07 26.57 11.43
N TYR A 121 -37.74 25.57 10.63
CA TYR A 121 -38.32 25.21 9.35
C TYR A 121 -39.18 23.95 9.51
N ASP A 122 -40.37 23.94 8.90
CA ASP A 122 -41.16 22.73 8.69
C ASP A 122 -40.90 22.21 7.27
N MET A 123 -40.17 21.12 7.19
CA MET A 123 -39.74 20.54 5.91
C MET A 123 -40.84 19.73 5.22
N ALA A 124 -41.89 19.34 5.91
CA ALA A 124 -43.05 18.65 5.35
C ALA A 124 -43.98 19.59 4.59
N THR A 125 -44.30 20.74 5.20
CA THR A 125 -45.29 21.67 4.66
C THR A 125 -44.67 22.83 3.90
N GLY A 126 -43.40 23.17 4.19
CA GLY A 126 -42.74 24.37 3.64
C GLY A 126 -43.37 25.68 4.13
N ALA A 127 -44.08 25.65 5.27
CA ALA A 127 -44.66 26.85 5.91
C ALA A 127 -43.59 27.90 6.24
N ASP A 128 -44.00 29.14 6.43
CA ASP A 128 -43.10 30.24 6.80
C ASP A 128 -42.30 29.88 8.07
N PRO A 129 -41.00 30.09 8.07
CA PRO A 129 -40.15 29.70 9.20
C PRO A 129 -40.49 30.49 10.48
N VAL A 130 -40.44 29.82 11.62
CA VAL A 130 -40.66 30.41 12.93
C VAL A 130 -39.33 30.87 13.51
N VAL A 131 -39.19 32.19 13.74
CA VAL A 131 -38.00 32.76 14.39
C VAL A 131 -38.21 32.78 15.92
N ILE A 132 -37.28 32.21 16.65
CA ILE A 132 -37.23 32.17 18.13
C ILE A 132 -35.97 32.91 18.56
N ASP A 133 -36.11 34.03 19.24
CA ASP A 133 -35.04 34.81 19.81
C ASP A 133 -34.90 34.46 21.30
N THR A 134 -33.79 33.87 21.68
CA THR A 134 -33.44 33.41 23.04
C THR A 134 -32.54 34.39 23.79
N SER A 135 -32.37 35.64 23.29
CA SER A 135 -31.48 36.63 23.91
C SER A 135 -31.90 36.99 25.35
N SER A 136 -33.20 36.88 25.69
CA SER A 136 -33.70 37.07 27.03
C SER A 136 -33.23 36.07 28.06
N LEU A 137 -32.67 34.90 27.62
CA LEU A 137 -32.07 33.91 28.51
C LEU A 137 -30.61 34.26 28.91
N GLY A 138 -30.10 35.36 28.37
CA GLY A 138 -28.74 35.83 28.64
C GLY A 138 -27.65 35.24 27.74
N THR A 139 -26.45 35.81 27.85
CA THR A 139 -25.31 35.47 26.97
C THR A 139 -24.73 34.09 27.23
N SER A 140 -25.06 33.42 28.34
CA SER A 140 -24.65 32.07 28.67
C SER A 140 -25.52 30.97 28.08
N ALA A 141 -26.63 31.35 27.44
CA ALA A 141 -27.57 30.40 26.82
C ALA A 141 -26.99 29.80 25.56
N GLN A 142 -26.99 28.48 25.51
CA GLN A 142 -26.47 27.70 24.39
C GLN A 142 -27.53 26.74 23.87
N PHE A 143 -27.79 26.75 22.56
CA PHE A 143 -28.61 25.74 21.92
C PHE A 143 -27.87 24.38 21.95
N VAL A 144 -28.55 23.34 22.42
CA VAL A 144 -27.99 22.00 22.54
C VAL A 144 -28.65 21.06 21.55
N ARG A 145 -30.00 21.04 21.50
CA ARG A 145 -30.74 20.07 20.68
C ARG A 145 -32.15 20.58 20.35
N LEU A 146 -32.75 20.01 19.32
CA LEU A 146 -34.15 20.22 18.97
C LEU A 146 -34.99 19.02 19.40
N ALA A 147 -36.14 19.25 20.04
CA ALA A 147 -37.12 18.24 20.45
C ALA A 147 -38.47 18.62 19.82
N GLY A 148 -38.83 18.01 18.68
CA GLY A 148 -39.97 18.45 17.89
C GLY A 148 -39.82 19.91 17.48
N THR A 149 -40.64 20.80 18.06
CA THR A 149 -40.58 22.26 17.90
C THR A 149 -39.92 22.99 19.08
N THR A 150 -39.45 22.25 20.09
CA THR A 150 -38.91 22.80 21.32
C THR A 150 -37.37 22.85 21.24
N LEU A 151 -36.79 24.02 21.50
CA LEU A 151 -35.36 24.19 21.67
C LEU A 151 -34.94 23.70 23.06
N VAL A 152 -33.98 22.81 23.12
CA VAL A 152 -33.31 22.43 24.37
C VAL A 152 -32.10 23.35 24.53
N MET A 153 -32.13 24.19 25.55
CA MET A 153 -31.08 25.18 25.84
C MET A 153 -30.37 24.82 27.14
N ARG A 154 -29.07 25.03 27.16
CA ARG A 154 -28.26 25.02 28.36
C ARG A 154 -27.96 26.45 28.78
N VAL A 155 -28.35 26.84 29.98
CA VAL A 155 -28.12 28.19 30.51
C VAL A 155 -27.21 28.10 31.73
N THR A 156 -26.01 28.69 31.68
CA THR A 156 -25.05 28.67 32.78
C THR A 156 -25.39 29.74 33.81
N ARG A 157 -25.59 29.31 35.05
CA ARG A 157 -25.84 30.18 36.20
C ARG A 157 -24.55 30.88 36.69
N PRO A 158 -24.68 31.94 37.51
CA PRO A 158 -23.54 32.64 38.10
C PRO A 158 -22.61 31.72 38.95
N ASP A 159 -23.15 30.66 39.55
CA ASP A 159 -22.40 29.68 40.31
C ASP A 159 -21.60 28.66 39.45
N GLY A 160 -21.65 28.84 38.10
CA GLY A 160 -20.97 27.99 37.10
C GLY A 160 -21.73 26.72 36.74
N ARG A 161 -22.84 26.42 37.37
CA ARG A 161 -23.72 25.29 37.04
C ARG A 161 -24.66 25.66 35.88
N ALA A 162 -25.27 24.67 35.26
CA ALA A 162 -26.16 24.91 34.13
C ALA A 162 -27.53 24.32 34.35
N ASP A 163 -28.56 25.15 34.08
CA ASP A 163 -29.93 24.72 33.98
C ASP A 163 -30.24 24.25 32.56
N VAL A 164 -31.25 23.39 32.45
CA VAL A 164 -31.80 22.93 31.19
C VAL A 164 -33.13 23.62 30.97
N HIS A 165 -33.23 24.39 29.89
CA HIS A 165 -34.41 25.13 29.52
C HIS A 165 -35.06 24.52 28.27
N LEU A 166 -36.38 24.39 28.26
CA LEU A 166 -37.19 23.95 27.15
C LEU A 166 -37.94 25.15 26.60
N VAL A 167 -37.51 25.65 25.44
CA VAL A 167 -37.94 26.92 24.88
C VAL A 167 -38.76 26.70 23.62
N THR A 168 -39.95 27.27 23.57
CA THR A 168 -40.84 27.26 22.41
C THR A 168 -41.37 28.66 22.12
N LYS A 169 -42.02 28.82 20.97
CA LYS A 169 -42.80 30.03 20.63
C LYS A 169 -44.27 29.66 20.49
N ALA A 170 -45.09 30.21 21.34
CA ALA A 170 -46.54 30.00 21.31
C ALA A 170 -47.28 31.34 21.25
N ALA A 171 -48.26 31.46 20.35
CA ALA A 171 -49.01 32.68 20.09
C ALA A 171 -48.12 33.94 19.91
N GLY A 172 -46.95 33.78 19.27
CA GLY A 172 -45.99 34.85 19.02
C GLY A 172 -45.03 35.18 20.17
N ALA A 173 -45.24 34.64 21.37
CA ALA A 173 -44.42 34.86 22.55
C ALA A 173 -43.46 33.72 22.82
N LEU A 174 -42.28 34.02 23.38
CA LEU A 174 -41.34 33.02 23.90
C LEU A 174 -41.93 32.37 25.16
N VAL A 175 -41.96 31.06 25.19
CA VAL A 175 -42.31 30.26 26.36
C VAL A 175 -41.08 29.51 26.82
N ASP A 176 -40.55 29.85 27.98
CA ASP A 176 -39.41 29.23 28.62
C ASP A 176 -39.85 28.39 29.82
N ARG A 177 -39.42 27.13 29.87
CA ARG A 177 -39.64 26.21 30.99
C ARG A 177 -38.33 25.61 31.44
N VAL A 178 -37.99 25.83 32.70
CA VAL A 178 -36.80 25.22 33.31
C VAL A 178 -37.11 23.77 33.72
N VAL A 179 -36.25 22.83 33.36
CA VAL A 179 -36.39 21.44 33.81
C VAL A 179 -36.25 21.37 35.33
N THR A 180 -37.27 20.81 35.99
CA THR A 180 -37.32 20.64 37.43
C THR A 180 -37.13 19.19 37.86
N GLY A 181 -36.61 18.98 39.09
CA GLY A 181 -36.37 17.66 39.68
C GLY A 181 -34.94 17.16 39.59
N LEU A 182 -34.02 17.86 38.92
CA LEU A 182 -32.59 17.56 39.01
C LEU A 182 -32.03 17.92 40.40
N PRO A 183 -31.08 17.12 40.93
CA PRO A 183 -30.35 17.47 42.16
C PRO A 183 -29.64 18.84 42.05
N ALA A 184 -29.51 19.55 43.17
CA ALA A 184 -28.89 20.86 43.16
C ALA A 184 -27.44 20.89 42.67
N ASP A 185 -26.73 19.73 42.81
CA ASP A 185 -25.37 19.52 42.33
C ASP A 185 -25.28 18.87 40.93
N ALA A 186 -26.39 18.70 40.23
CA ALA A 186 -26.40 18.06 38.93
C ALA A 186 -25.53 18.79 37.90
N SER A 187 -24.68 18.01 37.23
CA SER A 187 -23.87 18.47 36.10
C SER A 187 -24.25 17.63 34.86
N VAL A 188 -25.05 18.20 33.98
CA VAL A 188 -25.54 17.52 32.76
C VAL A 188 -24.41 17.48 31.73
N ARG A 189 -24.13 16.29 31.25
CA ARG A 189 -23.04 16.00 30.29
C ARG A 189 -23.54 15.71 28.88
N ARG A 190 -24.73 15.07 28.76
CA ARG A 190 -25.35 14.75 27.47
C ARG A 190 -26.85 14.97 27.49
N TYR A 191 -27.38 15.25 26.32
CA TYR A 191 -28.79 15.54 26.03
C TYR A 191 -29.19 14.66 24.87
N GLU A 192 -29.95 13.61 25.09
CA GLU A 192 -30.34 12.68 24.05
C GLU A 192 -31.85 12.66 23.86
N MET A 193 -32.28 12.69 22.61
CA MET A 193 -33.68 12.48 22.24
C MET A 193 -33.87 11.02 21.87
N SER A 194 -34.84 10.38 22.48
CA SER A 194 -35.17 8.99 22.14
C SER A 194 -36.59 8.88 21.57
N THR A 195 -37.45 9.82 21.96
CA THR A 195 -38.78 9.98 21.39
C THR A 195 -39.08 11.49 21.26
N PRO A 196 -40.02 11.91 20.42
CA PRO A 196 -40.32 13.34 20.23
C PRO A 196 -40.75 14.08 21.52
N ASP A 197 -41.22 13.36 22.54
CA ASP A 197 -41.75 13.87 23.80
C ASP A 197 -40.87 13.61 25.02
N THR A 198 -39.78 12.85 24.87
CA THR A 198 -38.91 12.47 25.98
C THR A 198 -37.44 12.82 25.70
N LEU A 199 -36.87 13.66 26.57
CA LEU A 199 -35.48 14.03 26.60
C LEU A 199 -34.75 13.21 27.69
N ALA A 200 -33.72 12.48 27.36
CA ALA A 200 -32.83 11.84 28.33
C ALA A 200 -31.65 12.74 28.67
N LEU A 201 -31.42 12.99 29.93
CA LEU A 201 -30.29 13.75 30.44
C LEU A 201 -29.30 12.78 31.13
N LEU A 202 -28.08 12.67 30.63
CA LEU A 202 -27.00 12.06 31.35
C LEU A 202 -26.31 13.10 32.22
N TYR A 203 -26.28 12.88 33.52
CA TYR A 203 -25.71 13.83 34.46
C TYR A 203 -24.92 13.13 35.56
N THR A 204 -24.08 13.86 36.24
CA THR A 204 -23.47 13.46 37.51
C THR A 204 -24.12 14.31 38.62
N GLY A 205 -24.53 13.66 39.70
CA GLY A 205 -25.15 14.34 40.84
C GLY A 205 -25.34 13.41 42.02
N THR A 206 -25.81 13.97 43.16
CA THR A 206 -26.03 13.25 44.40
C THR A 206 -27.51 13.04 44.64
N VAL A 207 -27.95 11.80 44.76
CA VAL A 207 -29.31 11.37 45.07
C VAL A 207 -29.23 10.39 46.24
N ASP A 208 -30.00 10.60 47.27
CA ASP A 208 -30.03 9.76 48.50
C ASP A 208 -28.62 9.57 49.14
N GLY A 209 -27.79 10.62 49.05
CA GLY A 209 -26.42 10.60 49.60
C GLY A 209 -25.40 9.89 48.70
N VAL A 210 -25.77 9.35 47.55
CA VAL A 210 -24.87 8.67 46.63
C VAL A 210 -24.58 9.58 45.43
N THR A 211 -23.31 9.95 45.24
CA THR A 211 -22.84 10.71 44.09
C THR A 211 -22.42 9.75 42.97
N GLY A 212 -22.93 9.98 41.74
CA GLY A 212 -22.60 9.14 40.61
C GLY A 212 -23.21 9.59 39.27
N SER A 213 -22.94 8.80 38.22
CA SER A 213 -23.57 8.99 36.91
C SER A 213 -24.98 8.49 36.92
N ARG A 214 -25.89 9.26 36.36
CA ARG A 214 -27.33 9.01 36.35
C ARG A 214 -27.94 9.38 35.00
N VAL A 215 -29.11 8.79 34.73
CA VAL A 215 -29.99 9.12 33.59
C VAL A 215 -31.32 9.61 34.14
N ALA A 216 -31.69 10.84 33.77
CA ALA A 216 -33.01 11.39 34.03
C ALA A 216 -33.81 11.48 32.73
N LEU A 217 -35.06 11.01 32.76
CA LEU A 217 -36.01 11.17 31.66
C LEU A 217 -36.92 12.39 31.94
N VAL A 218 -36.89 13.33 31.02
CA VAL A 218 -37.69 14.57 31.11
C VAL A 218 -38.83 14.52 30.12
N ASN A 219 -40.05 14.78 30.60
CA ASN A 219 -41.17 15.04 29.71
C ASN A 219 -41.01 16.43 29.11
N VAL A 220 -40.91 16.52 27.77
CA VAL A 220 -40.66 17.77 27.05
C VAL A 220 -41.82 18.77 27.21
N ALA A 221 -43.06 18.30 27.29
CA ALA A 221 -44.25 19.16 27.40
C ALA A 221 -44.37 19.82 28.78
N THR A 222 -43.97 19.12 29.86
CA THR A 222 -44.10 19.62 31.24
C THR A 222 -42.80 20.12 31.83
N ALA A 223 -41.65 19.84 31.22
CA ALA A 223 -40.32 20.12 31.74
C ALA A 223 -40.03 19.48 33.13
N THR A 224 -40.64 18.33 33.40
CA THR A 224 -40.47 17.58 34.67
C THR A 224 -39.76 16.26 34.45
N ILE A 225 -38.94 15.86 35.43
CA ILE A 225 -38.36 14.52 35.45
C ILE A 225 -39.46 13.51 35.79
N VAL A 226 -39.61 12.50 34.92
CA VAL A 226 -40.58 11.40 35.09
C VAL A 226 -39.89 10.10 35.55
N GLU A 227 -38.61 9.97 35.36
CA GLU A 227 -37.80 8.84 35.84
C GLU A 227 -36.35 9.28 36.02
N ASP A 228 -35.72 8.85 37.11
CA ASP A 228 -34.29 9.08 37.38
C ASP A 228 -33.66 7.82 37.98
N ARG A 229 -32.53 7.39 37.40
CA ARG A 229 -31.87 6.20 37.89
C ARG A 229 -30.35 6.28 37.81
N ALA A 230 -29.69 5.51 38.68
CA ALA A 230 -28.24 5.34 38.59
C ALA A 230 -27.85 4.60 37.30
N ALA A 231 -26.84 5.12 36.62
CA ALA A 231 -26.30 4.56 35.38
C ALA A 231 -24.78 4.61 35.43
N PRO A 232 -24.12 3.75 36.27
CA PRO A 232 -22.67 3.73 36.45
C PRO A 232 -22.01 3.44 35.10
N GLY A 233 -20.94 4.19 34.75
CA GLY A 233 -20.25 4.06 33.47
C GLY A 233 -20.96 4.69 32.27
N ALA A 234 -22.21 5.10 32.38
CA ALA A 234 -22.91 5.83 31.34
C ALA A 234 -22.27 7.22 31.09
N GLY A 235 -22.22 7.61 29.84
CA GLY A 235 -21.66 8.93 29.46
C GLY A 235 -20.17 8.95 29.15
N LEU A 236 -19.45 7.84 29.33
CA LEU A 236 -18.06 7.70 28.86
C LEU A 236 -17.98 7.09 27.45
N SER A 237 -19.01 6.42 26.98
CA SER A 237 -18.88 5.58 25.77
C SER A 237 -20.11 5.39 24.90
N GLY A 238 -21.27 5.96 25.19
CA GLY A 238 -22.43 5.61 24.38
C GLY A 238 -23.64 6.50 24.58
N ASP A 239 -24.62 6.26 23.70
CA ASP A 239 -25.93 6.91 23.71
C ASP A 239 -26.83 6.23 24.74
N VAL A 240 -27.85 6.96 25.17
CA VAL A 240 -28.97 6.43 25.96
C VAL A 240 -30.18 6.33 25.06
N SER A 241 -30.78 5.18 25.01
CA SER A 241 -32.02 4.96 24.28
C SER A 241 -33.18 4.66 25.22
N VAL A 242 -34.36 5.18 24.88
CA VAL A 242 -35.59 5.05 25.66
C VAL A 242 -36.72 4.59 24.76
N SER A 243 -37.43 3.58 25.20
CA SER A 243 -38.71 3.18 24.61
C SER A 243 -39.85 3.39 25.62
N ALA A 244 -41.06 3.05 25.24
CA ALA A 244 -42.21 3.10 26.17
C ALA A 244 -42.01 2.13 27.38
N THR A 245 -41.25 1.05 27.20
CA THR A 245 -41.13 -0.03 28.20
C THR A 245 -39.74 -0.18 28.79
N HIS A 246 -38.69 0.25 28.06
CA HIS A 246 -37.30 -0.02 28.44
C HIS A 246 -36.41 1.23 28.29
N LEU A 247 -35.29 1.18 28.99
CA LEU A 247 -34.17 2.09 28.90
C LEU A 247 -32.90 1.27 28.64
N ALA A 248 -32.09 1.67 27.67
CA ALA A 248 -30.82 1.03 27.37
C ALA A 248 -29.69 2.05 27.32
N TRP A 249 -28.50 1.69 27.80
CA TRP A 249 -27.29 2.52 27.73
C TRP A 249 -26.03 1.64 27.66
N ALA A 250 -24.97 2.20 27.15
CA ALA A 250 -23.67 1.57 27.18
C ALA A 250 -22.86 2.00 28.42
N GLU A 251 -22.33 1.02 29.15
CA GLU A 251 -21.36 1.21 30.23
C GLU A 251 -19.96 0.87 29.73
N LYS A 252 -18.97 1.70 30.02
CA LYS A 252 -17.57 1.47 29.68
C LYS A 252 -16.74 1.30 30.94
N SER A 253 -15.95 0.24 31.01
CA SER A 253 -14.94 0.04 32.03
C SER A 253 -13.79 1.01 31.83
N SER A 254 -13.30 1.60 32.92
CA SER A 254 -12.14 2.48 32.93
C SER A 254 -10.82 1.70 32.92
N SER A 255 -10.83 0.41 33.27
CA SER A 255 -9.63 -0.40 33.39
C SER A 255 -9.20 -1.09 32.12
N ASP A 256 -10.13 -1.61 31.32
CA ASP A 256 -9.85 -2.44 30.14
C ASP A 256 -10.60 -2.03 28.86
N SER A 257 -11.30 -0.90 28.92
CA SER A 257 -12.14 -0.40 27.82
C SER A 257 -13.25 -1.37 27.36
N SER A 258 -13.58 -2.37 28.17
CA SER A 258 -14.70 -3.26 27.88
C SER A 258 -16.03 -2.49 27.93
N ALA A 259 -16.94 -2.84 27.03
CA ALA A 259 -18.26 -2.26 26.93
C ALA A 259 -19.31 -3.28 27.37
N THR A 260 -20.25 -2.81 28.16
CA THR A 260 -21.42 -3.58 28.60
C THR A 260 -22.69 -2.84 28.18
N LEU A 261 -23.61 -3.54 27.54
CA LEU A 261 -24.95 -3.04 27.28
C LEU A 261 -25.80 -3.27 28.54
N ALA A 262 -26.27 -2.19 29.13
CA ALA A 262 -27.20 -2.19 30.24
C ALA A 262 -28.61 -1.95 29.74
N VAL A 263 -29.57 -2.78 30.11
CA VAL A 263 -30.98 -2.67 29.77
C VAL A 263 -31.81 -2.77 31.03
N ALA A 264 -32.74 -1.83 31.21
CA ALA A 264 -33.64 -1.82 32.33
C ALA A 264 -35.09 -1.61 31.87
N ARG A 265 -36.02 -2.32 32.49
CA ARG A 265 -37.46 -2.04 32.32
C ARG A 265 -37.81 -0.74 33.05
N ARG A 266 -38.57 0.12 32.42
CA ARG A 266 -39.01 1.38 33.05
C ARG A 266 -39.81 1.14 34.32
N GLY A 267 -39.58 1.92 35.35
CA GLY A 267 -40.20 1.78 36.65
C GLY A 267 -39.78 0.55 37.47
N GLN A 268 -38.81 -0.25 36.98
CA GLN A 268 -38.28 -1.40 37.72
C GLN A 268 -36.82 -1.15 38.09
N PRO A 269 -36.32 -1.56 39.26
CA PRO A 269 -34.95 -1.29 39.72
C PRO A 269 -33.91 -2.19 39.02
N GLU A 270 -34.29 -3.34 38.50
CA GLU A 270 -33.41 -4.36 37.92
C GLU A 270 -32.77 -3.84 36.63
N VAL A 271 -31.47 -4.11 36.47
CA VAL A 271 -30.70 -3.79 35.26
C VAL A 271 -30.04 -5.08 34.77
N GLN A 272 -30.41 -5.49 33.59
CA GLN A 272 -29.70 -6.56 32.87
C GLN A 272 -28.43 -6.00 32.25
N ARG A 273 -27.29 -6.65 32.50
CA ARG A 273 -25.99 -6.27 31.93
C ARG A 273 -25.47 -7.36 31.02
N ILE A 274 -25.16 -6.98 29.78
CA ILE A 274 -24.75 -7.87 28.72
C ILE A 274 -23.32 -7.45 28.30
N PRO A 275 -22.28 -8.20 28.67
CA PRO A 275 -20.92 -7.93 28.20
C PRO A 275 -20.84 -8.13 26.69
N LEU A 276 -20.23 -7.17 25.98
CA LEU A 276 -20.17 -7.21 24.51
C LEU A 276 -18.73 -7.34 23.99
N GLY A 277 -17.79 -6.55 24.49
CA GLY A 277 -16.42 -6.51 24.01
C GLY A 277 -15.83 -5.11 24.18
N THR A 278 -14.89 -4.70 23.32
CA THR A 278 -14.23 -3.40 23.43
C THR A 278 -14.70 -2.44 22.32
N GLY A 279 -14.81 -1.15 22.68
CA GLY A 279 -15.15 -0.09 21.74
C GLY A 279 -16.20 0.89 22.30
N THR A 280 -16.39 1.99 21.60
CA THR A 280 -17.47 2.94 21.90
C THR A 280 -18.76 2.47 21.25
N MET A 281 -19.68 2.01 22.07
CA MET A 281 -20.94 1.41 21.61
C MET A 281 -21.96 2.49 21.29
N VAL A 282 -22.70 2.27 20.21
CA VAL A 282 -23.97 2.93 19.93
C VAL A 282 -25.09 1.92 20.16
N THR A 283 -26.21 2.41 20.74
CA THR A 283 -27.34 1.52 21.07
C THR A 283 -28.66 2.24 20.84
N GLU A 284 -29.68 1.51 20.36
CA GLU A 284 -31.04 2.04 20.19
C GLU A 284 -32.08 0.93 20.42
N LEU A 285 -33.16 1.30 21.08
CA LEU A 285 -34.30 0.42 21.34
C LEU A 285 -35.30 0.46 20.18
N MET A 286 -35.85 -0.70 19.82
CA MET A 286 -36.88 -0.85 18.81
C MET A 286 -37.90 -1.90 19.29
N GLY A 287 -39.01 -1.43 19.84
CA GLY A 287 -39.99 -2.35 20.46
C GLY A 287 -39.35 -3.24 21.54
N ASP A 288 -39.46 -4.56 21.37
CA ASP A 288 -38.87 -5.58 22.26
C ASP A 288 -37.44 -5.97 21.84
N TRP A 289 -36.76 -5.16 21.05
CA TRP A 289 -35.39 -5.36 20.62
C TRP A 289 -34.51 -4.20 21.06
N VAL A 290 -33.24 -4.51 21.32
CA VAL A 290 -32.18 -3.54 21.48
C VAL A 290 -31.11 -3.76 20.41
N THR A 291 -30.75 -2.71 19.70
CA THR A 291 -29.65 -2.75 18.73
C THR A 291 -28.37 -2.23 19.37
N TYR A 292 -27.24 -2.77 18.94
CA TYR A 292 -25.91 -2.31 19.37
C TYR A 292 -24.87 -2.52 18.29
N ALA A 293 -23.88 -1.62 18.26
CA ALA A 293 -22.71 -1.69 17.38
C ALA A 293 -21.58 -0.81 17.91
N VAL A 294 -20.38 -0.97 17.35
CA VAL A 294 -19.27 -0.01 17.41
C VAL A 294 -19.26 0.77 16.09
N ALA A 295 -19.51 2.05 16.15
CA ALA A 295 -19.54 2.91 14.95
C ALA A 295 -18.16 3.08 14.30
N GLY A 296 -18.15 3.38 12.99
CA GLY A 296 -16.93 3.64 12.21
C GLY A 296 -16.31 2.42 11.55
N GLY A 297 -17.06 1.32 11.43
CA GLY A 297 -16.55 0.06 10.91
C GLY A 297 -16.05 0.10 9.48
N THR A 298 -16.62 0.95 8.63
CA THR A 298 -16.19 1.10 7.22
C THR A 298 -14.72 1.51 7.11
N THR A 299 -14.24 2.38 8.00
CA THR A 299 -12.86 2.91 8.00
C THR A 299 -11.97 2.29 9.07
N ALA A 300 -12.43 1.24 9.74
CA ALA A 300 -11.67 0.60 10.81
C ALA A 300 -10.37 -0.04 10.27
N SER A 301 -9.29 0.10 11.03
CA SER A 301 -7.99 -0.48 10.71
C SER A 301 -7.75 -1.86 11.33
N VAL A 302 -8.69 -2.33 12.14
CA VAL A 302 -8.64 -3.63 12.81
C VAL A 302 -10.04 -4.26 12.74
N PRO A 303 -10.15 -5.56 12.43
CA PRO A 303 -11.42 -6.27 12.43
C PRO A 303 -12.06 -6.25 13.82
N ASN A 304 -13.37 -5.95 13.87
CA ASN A 304 -14.15 -6.04 15.09
C ASN A 304 -15.57 -6.52 14.74
N PRO A 305 -16.01 -7.68 15.25
CA PRO A 305 -17.36 -8.21 14.99
C PRO A 305 -18.48 -7.23 15.40
N LEU A 306 -18.19 -6.33 16.34
CA LEU A 306 -19.14 -5.35 16.85
C LEU A 306 -19.34 -4.16 15.88
N HIS A 307 -18.60 -4.06 14.76
CA HIS A 307 -18.91 -3.08 13.73
C HIS A 307 -20.23 -3.37 13.01
N ALA A 308 -20.66 -4.64 13.01
CA ALA A 308 -21.98 -5.02 12.51
C ALA A 308 -23.08 -4.55 13.47
N LEU A 309 -24.16 -3.98 12.94
CA LEU A 309 -25.36 -3.73 13.73
C LEU A 309 -26.02 -5.06 14.08
N THR A 310 -26.11 -5.32 15.34
CA THR A 310 -26.78 -6.52 15.88
C THR A 310 -28.01 -6.10 16.69
N ALA A 311 -29.15 -6.72 16.42
CA ALA A 311 -30.32 -6.63 17.26
C ALA A 311 -30.36 -7.83 18.23
N ARG A 312 -30.72 -7.57 19.48
CA ARG A 312 -30.94 -8.56 20.51
C ARG A 312 -32.37 -8.46 21.03
N SER A 313 -33.09 -9.58 21.04
CA SER A 313 -34.43 -9.68 21.62
C SER A 313 -34.34 -9.55 23.14
N LEU A 314 -35.20 -8.70 23.71
CA LEU A 314 -35.33 -8.52 25.18
C LEU A 314 -36.14 -9.63 25.82
N ALA A 315 -36.91 -10.40 25.02
CA ALA A 315 -37.76 -11.48 25.50
C ALA A 315 -36.99 -12.79 25.70
N ASP A 316 -36.17 -13.19 24.71
CA ASP A 316 -35.51 -14.51 24.69
C ASP A 316 -33.96 -14.40 24.51
N GLY A 317 -33.43 -13.21 24.26
CA GLY A 317 -32.01 -12.98 24.12
C GLY A 317 -31.41 -13.41 22.78
N ARG A 318 -32.18 -13.88 21.80
CA ARG A 318 -31.69 -14.19 20.46
C ARG A 318 -31.13 -12.94 19.77
N THR A 319 -30.16 -13.15 18.90
CA THR A 319 -29.49 -12.05 18.17
C THR A 319 -29.67 -12.22 16.67
N VAL A 320 -29.77 -11.07 15.97
CA VAL A 320 -29.83 -10.98 14.51
C VAL A 320 -28.87 -9.91 14.04
N LYS A 321 -27.98 -10.26 13.10
CA LYS A 321 -27.14 -9.29 12.38
C LYS A 321 -27.99 -8.59 11.32
N LEU A 322 -27.98 -7.26 11.31
CA LEU A 322 -28.81 -6.44 10.44
C LEU A 322 -28.05 -5.84 9.27
N ILE A 323 -26.91 -5.18 9.54
CA ILE A 323 -26.00 -4.64 8.52
C ILE A 323 -24.56 -4.94 8.92
N ASP A 324 -23.63 -4.92 7.94
CA ASP A 324 -22.25 -5.35 8.17
C ASP A 324 -21.41 -4.29 8.87
N THR A 325 -21.76 -3.00 8.73
CA THR A 325 -21.05 -1.90 9.40
C THR A 325 -21.99 -0.75 9.71
N VAL A 326 -21.67 -0.02 10.79
CA VAL A 326 -22.38 1.19 11.23
C VAL A 326 -21.39 2.36 11.22
N ASP A 327 -21.80 3.47 10.61
CA ASP A 327 -20.98 4.70 10.56
C ASP A 327 -21.37 5.71 11.66
N SER A 328 -22.63 5.70 12.09
CA SER A 328 -23.17 6.58 13.15
C SER A 328 -24.23 5.88 13.98
N ALA A 329 -24.57 6.46 15.13
CA ALA A 329 -25.65 5.95 15.99
C ALA A 329 -26.97 5.79 15.22
N PRO A 330 -27.70 4.65 15.43
CA PRO A 330 -29.05 4.50 14.93
C PRO A 330 -29.95 5.64 15.41
N ARG A 331 -30.98 5.99 14.64
CA ARG A 331 -31.92 7.06 14.95
C ARG A 331 -33.33 6.54 14.94
N ALA A 332 -34.08 6.76 16.01
CA ALA A 332 -35.48 6.36 16.06
C ALA A 332 -36.30 7.16 15.05
N GLU A 333 -37.29 6.52 14.43
CA GLU A 333 -38.33 7.10 13.59
C GLU A 333 -39.67 7.18 14.36
N ALA A 334 -40.59 7.98 13.88
CA ALA A 334 -41.87 8.18 14.55
C ALA A 334 -42.75 6.91 14.60
N ASP A 335 -42.55 5.99 13.67
CA ASP A 335 -43.25 4.68 13.57
C ASP A 335 -42.60 3.58 14.41
N GLY A 336 -41.51 3.89 15.13
CA GLY A 336 -40.76 2.94 15.95
C GLY A 336 -39.70 2.15 15.18
N SER A 337 -39.51 2.36 13.87
CA SER A 337 -38.36 1.88 13.12
C SER A 337 -37.10 2.68 13.45
N LEU A 338 -35.93 2.20 12.98
CA LEU A 338 -34.67 2.94 13.14
C LEU A 338 -34.09 3.28 11.77
N LEU A 339 -33.50 4.46 11.67
CA LEU A 339 -32.72 4.88 10.52
C LEU A 339 -31.23 4.80 10.87
N VAL A 340 -30.44 4.09 10.07
CA VAL A 340 -29.03 3.79 10.36
C VAL A 340 -28.17 4.09 9.15
N GLN A 341 -27.14 4.88 9.34
CA GLN A 341 -26.09 5.09 8.35
C GLN A 341 -25.00 4.04 8.53
N GLY A 342 -24.72 3.30 7.46
CA GLY A 342 -23.77 2.18 7.49
C GLY A 342 -23.70 1.46 6.15
N GLY A 343 -23.51 0.13 6.17
CA GLY A 343 -23.41 -0.60 4.91
C GLY A 343 -23.63 -2.11 5.05
N THR A 344 -24.01 -2.73 3.92
CA THR A 344 -24.04 -4.17 3.73
C THR A 344 -23.11 -4.57 2.59
N VAL A 345 -22.61 -5.80 2.63
CA VAL A 345 -21.81 -6.37 1.52
C VAL A 345 -22.60 -6.35 0.21
N GLU A 346 -23.92 -6.54 0.28
CA GLU A 346 -24.80 -6.64 -0.88
C GLU A 346 -25.10 -5.28 -1.52
N HIS A 347 -25.41 -4.25 -0.69
CA HIS A 347 -25.91 -2.96 -1.20
C HIS A 347 -24.93 -1.80 -1.01
N GLY A 348 -23.78 -2.05 -0.37
CA GLY A 348 -22.76 -1.00 -0.13
C GLY A 348 -23.14 -0.04 0.97
N GLN A 349 -22.49 1.14 0.95
CA GLN A 349 -22.67 2.20 1.93
C GLN A 349 -23.94 3.00 1.66
N GLY A 350 -24.72 3.28 2.71
CA GLY A 350 -25.97 4.01 2.58
C GLY A 350 -26.69 4.27 3.89
N LEU A 351 -27.93 4.61 3.76
CA LEU A 351 -28.90 4.83 4.82
C LEU A 351 -29.89 3.68 4.80
N TYR A 352 -30.00 2.96 5.90
CA TYR A 352 -30.82 1.75 6.05
C TYR A 352 -31.92 2.00 7.06
N ARG A 353 -33.13 1.50 6.76
CA ARG A 353 -34.22 1.43 7.71
C ARG A 353 -34.25 0.04 8.33
N ILE A 354 -34.27 -0.01 9.64
CA ILE A 354 -34.46 -1.23 10.42
C ILE A 354 -35.88 -1.23 10.95
N ALA A 355 -36.64 -2.23 10.55
CA ALA A 355 -38.04 -2.36 10.95
C ALA A 355 -38.40 -3.83 11.29
N PRO A 356 -39.42 -4.07 12.11
CA PRO A 356 -39.90 -5.41 12.32
C PRO A 356 -40.41 -6.03 11.02
N GLY A 357 -39.95 -7.23 10.69
CA GLY A 357 -40.54 -8.07 9.64
C GLY A 357 -41.89 -8.66 10.04
N ALA A 358 -42.47 -9.46 9.17
CA ALA A 358 -43.80 -10.05 9.37
C ALA A 358 -43.87 -10.97 10.62
N ASP A 359 -42.76 -11.57 11.02
CA ASP A 359 -42.64 -12.41 12.23
C ASP A 359 -42.16 -11.63 13.48
N GLY A 360 -42.06 -10.30 13.39
CA GLY A 360 -41.53 -9.43 14.42
C GLY A 360 -40.00 -9.42 14.54
N THR A 361 -39.27 -10.18 13.71
CA THR A 361 -37.80 -10.15 13.65
C THR A 361 -37.35 -8.90 12.88
N PRO A 362 -36.39 -8.13 13.39
CA PRO A 362 -35.86 -6.94 12.69
C PRO A 362 -35.19 -7.30 11.34
N THR A 363 -35.46 -6.48 10.34
CA THR A 363 -34.87 -6.55 9.01
C THR A 363 -34.33 -5.18 8.60
N ALA A 364 -33.31 -5.18 7.73
CA ALA A 364 -32.71 -3.96 7.18
C ALA A 364 -33.13 -3.77 5.72
N THR A 365 -33.54 -2.56 5.36
CA THR A 365 -33.87 -2.17 3.97
C THR A 365 -33.09 -0.91 3.59
N LEU A 366 -32.46 -0.90 2.41
CA LEU A 366 -31.76 0.28 1.90
C LEU A 366 -32.77 1.39 1.55
N VAL A 367 -32.64 2.56 2.17
CA VAL A 367 -33.42 3.78 1.90
C VAL A 367 -32.72 4.65 0.86
N ALA A 368 -31.44 4.90 1.06
CA ALA A 368 -30.64 5.73 0.17
C ALA A 368 -29.20 5.19 0.07
N GLY A 369 -28.71 4.99 -1.14
CA GLY A 369 -27.37 4.43 -1.39
C GLY A 369 -26.37 5.48 -1.86
N THR A 370 -25.10 5.36 -1.44
CA THR A 370 -24.01 6.18 -1.95
C THR A 370 -23.43 5.66 -3.27
N GLY A 371 -23.73 4.40 -3.65
CA GLY A 371 -23.10 3.69 -4.75
C GLY A 371 -21.69 3.18 -4.42
N LEU A 372 -21.18 3.41 -3.21
CA LEU A 372 -19.85 2.94 -2.79
C LEU A 372 -19.98 1.56 -2.11
N PRO A 373 -19.22 0.53 -2.57
CA PRO A 373 -19.17 -0.74 -1.90
C PRO A 373 -18.42 -0.61 -0.56
N ILE A 374 -18.79 -1.41 0.44
CA ILE A 374 -18.04 -1.50 1.72
C ILE A 374 -16.96 -2.57 1.69
N VAL A 375 -16.96 -3.42 0.67
CA VAL A 375 -15.95 -4.44 0.44
C VAL A 375 -14.77 -3.89 -0.37
N LEU A 376 -13.63 -4.53 -0.24
CA LEU A 376 -12.45 -4.17 -1.00
C LEU A 376 -12.69 -4.41 -2.49
N GLN A 377 -12.55 -3.38 -3.31
CA GLN A 377 -12.73 -3.44 -4.76
C GLN A 377 -11.44 -3.03 -5.47
N LEU A 378 -10.87 -3.96 -6.25
CA LEU A 378 -9.75 -3.68 -7.13
C LEU A 378 -10.27 -2.97 -8.38
N THR A 379 -9.74 -1.78 -8.67
CA THR A 379 -10.14 -0.93 -9.81
C THR A 379 -9.09 -0.89 -10.92
N GLY A 380 -7.86 -1.30 -10.62
CA GLY A 380 -6.77 -1.35 -11.60
C GLY A 380 -5.53 -2.05 -11.06
N GLN A 381 -4.66 -2.45 -11.97
CA GLN A 381 -3.34 -2.98 -11.64
C GLN A 381 -2.31 -2.59 -12.70
N THR A 382 -1.07 -2.43 -12.27
CA THR A 382 0.10 -2.25 -13.15
C THR A 382 1.18 -3.20 -12.63
N VAL A 383 1.40 -4.28 -13.37
CA VAL A 383 2.47 -5.24 -13.17
C VAL A 383 3.24 -5.30 -14.48
N PRO A 384 4.53 -4.97 -14.51
CA PRO A 384 5.34 -5.06 -15.72
C PRO A 384 5.38 -6.49 -16.26
N ASP A 385 5.29 -6.66 -17.56
CA ASP A 385 5.45 -7.97 -18.22
C ASP A 385 6.91 -8.45 -18.15
N THR A 386 7.85 -7.48 -18.11
CA THR A 386 9.29 -7.76 -18.07
C THR A 386 9.99 -6.80 -17.10
N PHE A 387 10.90 -7.35 -16.29
CA PHE A 387 11.88 -6.59 -15.50
C PHE A 387 13.26 -6.71 -16.13
N ASP A 388 13.95 -5.59 -16.28
CA ASP A 388 15.35 -5.50 -16.70
C ASP A 388 16.15 -4.79 -15.58
N PHE A 389 17.01 -5.54 -14.93
CA PHE A 389 17.81 -5.04 -13.82
C PHE A 389 19.19 -4.51 -14.22
N ARG A 390 19.47 -4.31 -15.51
CA ARG A 390 20.76 -3.73 -16.00
C ARG A 390 20.87 -2.24 -15.74
N THR A 391 19.77 -1.55 -15.56
CA THR A 391 19.74 -0.11 -15.31
C THR A 391 19.23 0.20 -13.92
N SER A 392 19.53 1.39 -13.41
CA SER A 392 18.99 1.88 -12.13
C SER A 392 17.47 1.97 -12.12
N ASP A 393 16.86 2.17 -13.30
CA ASP A 393 15.40 2.21 -13.48
C ASP A 393 14.78 0.80 -13.58
N GLY A 394 15.59 -0.25 -13.60
CA GLY A 394 15.16 -1.65 -13.67
C GLY A 394 14.47 -2.15 -12.40
N ASP A 395 14.69 -1.52 -11.26
CA ASP A 395 13.97 -1.81 -10.02
C ASP A 395 12.49 -1.52 -10.21
N GLY A 396 11.63 -2.47 -9.86
CA GLY A 396 10.27 -2.42 -10.34
C GLY A 396 9.21 -2.29 -9.26
N TYR A 397 8.19 -1.51 -9.60
CA TYR A 397 6.98 -1.38 -8.82
C TYR A 397 5.87 -2.26 -9.39
N LEU A 398 5.30 -3.08 -8.54
CA LEU A 398 4.02 -3.74 -8.78
C LEU A 398 2.96 -2.94 -8.05
N THR A 399 1.94 -2.49 -8.77
CA THR A 399 0.94 -1.56 -8.24
C THR A 399 -0.46 -2.10 -8.45
N TRP A 400 -1.29 -1.98 -7.41
CA TRP A 400 -2.71 -2.29 -7.46
C TRP A 400 -3.50 -1.08 -6.95
N GLN A 401 -4.56 -0.74 -7.68
CA GLN A 401 -5.44 0.37 -7.34
C GLN A 401 -6.75 -0.19 -6.80
N PHE A 402 -7.13 0.26 -5.61
CA PHE A 402 -8.38 -0.08 -4.95
C PHE A 402 -9.26 1.16 -4.84
N ALA A 403 -10.55 0.96 -4.65
CA ALA A 403 -11.45 2.04 -4.28
C ALA A 403 -10.99 2.66 -2.93
N ALA A 404 -10.85 4.00 -2.90
CA ALA A 404 -10.09 4.72 -1.86
C ALA A 404 -10.72 4.72 -0.45
N HIS A 405 -11.94 4.23 -0.30
CA HIS A 405 -12.69 4.26 0.96
C HIS A 405 -12.49 3.03 1.87
N THR A 406 -11.78 2.00 1.38
CA THR A 406 -11.51 0.78 2.16
C THR A 406 -10.01 0.58 2.34
N GLY A 407 -9.56 0.41 3.58
CA GLY A 407 -8.18 0.06 3.88
C GLY A 407 -7.90 -1.41 3.60
N ALA A 408 -6.70 -1.73 3.10
CA ALA A 408 -6.28 -3.11 2.90
C ALA A 408 -4.79 -3.31 3.20
N LYS A 409 -4.44 -4.53 3.58
CA LYS A 409 -3.08 -5.02 3.63
C LYS A 409 -2.85 -5.89 2.39
N VAL A 410 -1.88 -5.51 1.56
CA VAL A 410 -1.50 -6.23 0.34
C VAL A 410 -0.27 -7.09 0.63
N ALA A 411 -0.37 -8.38 0.39
CA ALA A 411 0.76 -9.32 0.36
C ALA A 411 1.03 -9.69 -1.09
N VAL A 412 2.30 -9.69 -1.47
CA VAL A 412 2.76 -10.05 -2.83
C VAL A 412 3.81 -11.13 -2.71
N GLU A 413 3.71 -12.14 -3.56
CA GLU A 413 4.68 -13.21 -3.71
C GLU A 413 5.09 -13.30 -5.18
N LEU A 414 6.38 -13.29 -5.45
CA LEU A 414 6.98 -13.64 -6.73
C LEU A 414 7.70 -14.96 -6.59
N THR A 415 7.52 -15.88 -7.54
CA THR A 415 8.21 -17.18 -7.53
C THR A 415 8.88 -17.39 -8.88
N HIS A 416 10.20 -17.61 -8.88
CA HIS A 416 10.93 -17.99 -10.09
C HIS A 416 10.58 -19.42 -10.49
N THR A 417 10.04 -19.60 -11.70
CA THR A 417 9.43 -20.86 -12.13
C THR A 417 10.43 -22.01 -12.18
N ALA A 418 11.69 -21.75 -12.56
CA ALA A 418 12.69 -22.79 -12.74
C ALA A 418 13.37 -23.25 -11.43
N THR A 419 13.49 -22.36 -10.43
CA THR A 419 14.20 -22.68 -9.17
C THR A 419 13.29 -22.78 -7.96
N GLY A 420 12.06 -22.25 -8.06
CA GLY A 420 11.14 -22.15 -6.94
C GLY A 420 11.52 -21.09 -5.89
N LYS A 421 12.57 -20.28 -6.14
CA LYS A 421 12.94 -19.19 -5.24
C LYS A 421 11.87 -18.12 -5.19
N GLN A 422 11.70 -17.52 -4.04
CA GLN A 422 10.61 -16.59 -3.77
C GLN A 422 11.11 -15.24 -3.27
N TRP A 423 10.33 -14.20 -3.58
CA TRP A 423 10.37 -12.91 -2.94
C TRP A 423 8.98 -12.57 -2.46
N THR A 424 8.89 -12.07 -1.23
CA THR A 424 7.64 -11.67 -0.60
C THR A 424 7.69 -10.22 -0.15
N SER A 425 6.54 -9.55 -0.22
CA SER A 425 6.39 -8.18 0.26
C SER A 425 5.03 -7.96 0.87
N THR A 426 4.96 -7.08 1.85
CA THR A 426 3.68 -6.63 2.43
C THR A 426 3.63 -5.12 2.49
N ALA A 427 2.51 -4.55 2.09
CA ALA A 427 2.26 -3.11 2.13
C ALA A 427 0.84 -2.82 2.60
N THR A 428 0.63 -1.60 3.11
CA THR A 428 -0.72 -1.10 3.40
C THR A 428 -1.16 -0.19 2.26
N VAL A 429 -2.40 -0.34 1.84
CA VAL A 429 -3.02 0.55 0.85
C VAL A 429 -3.08 1.96 1.42
N ASN A 430 -2.59 2.95 0.67
CA ASN A 430 -2.59 4.35 1.10
C ASN A 430 -3.97 5.01 0.97
N SER A 431 -4.10 6.26 1.41
CA SER A 431 -5.36 7.02 1.37
C SER A 431 -5.91 7.27 -0.04
N ALA A 432 -5.07 7.15 -1.08
CA ALA A 432 -5.49 7.21 -2.48
C ALA A 432 -5.92 5.85 -3.04
N GLY A 433 -5.98 4.81 -2.21
CA GLY A 433 -6.35 3.45 -2.61
C GLY A 433 -5.24 2.67 -3.31
N ARG A 434 -3.97 3.10 -3.20
CA ARG A 434 -2.85 2.47 -3.90
C ARG A 434 -2.09 1.50 -2.99
N GLY A 435 -2.03 0.23 -3.40
CA GLY A 435 -1.12 -0.79 -2.87
C GLY A 435 0.11 -0.88 -3.75
N LEU A 436 1.29 -0.85 -3.15
CA LEU A 436 2.57 -0.79 -3.84
C LEU A 436 3.52 -1.83 -3.27
N ALA A 437 4.11 -2.66 -4.14
CA ALA A 437 5.24 -3.52 -3.81
C ALA A 437 6.45 -3.11 -4.67
N TYR A 438 7.59 -2.93 -4.03
CA TYR A 438 8.84 -2.53 -4.69
C TYR A 438 9.82 -3.69 -4.64
N TRP A 439 10.22 -4.19 -5.80
CA TRP A 439 11.15 -5.30 -5.93
C TRP A 439 12.49 -4.82 -6.49
N THR A 440 13.55 -5.08 -5.75
CA THR A 440 14.93 -4.73 -6.12
C THR A 440 15.65 -5.83 -6.89
N GLY A 441 14.96 -6.92 -7.23
CA GLY A 441 15.55 -8.10 -7.86
C GLY A 441 16.34 -8.99 -6.89
N LEU A 442 15.99 -8.96 -5.59
CA LEU A 442 16.49 -9.92 -4.61
C LEU A 442 15.36 -10.84 -4.16
N PHE A 443 15.68 -12.11 -3.92
CA PHE A 443 14.81 -13.06 -3.26
C PHE A 443 14.87 -12.92 -1.73
N ASP A 444 13.98 -13.57 -1.01
CA ASP A 444 13.94 -13.55 0.46
C ASP A 444 15.19 -14.19 1.09
N ASP A 445 15.87 -15.06 0.37
CA ASP A 445 17.16 -15.63 0.77
C ASP A 445 18.37 -14.74 0.43
N HIS A 446 18.09 -13.48 0.02
CA HIS A 446 19.06 -12.47 -0.39
C HIS A 446 19.88 -12.82 -1.65
N THR A 447 19.53 -13.86 -2.39
CA THR A 447 20.14 -14.11 -3.69
C THR A 447 19.50 -13.28 -4.77
N THR A 448 20.26 -12.93 -5.81
CA THR A 448 19.78 -12.12 -6.93
C THR A 448 18.80 -12.91 -7.82
N ALA A 449 17.80 -12.21 -8.32
CA ALA A 449 16.86 -12.73 -9.29
C ALA A 449 17.57 -13.11 -10.59
N THR A 450 17.32 -14.32 -11.06
CA THR A 450 17.85 -14.82 -12.31
C THR A 450 16.89 -14.55 -13.46
N ASN A 451 17.42 -14.44 -14.68
CA ASN A 451 16.60 -14.35 -15.88
C ASN A 451 15.65 -15.55 -16.00
N GLY A 452 14.47 -15.33 -16.56
CA GLY A 452 13.50 -16.38 -16.74
C GLY A 452 12.07 -15.97 -16.42
N ALA A 453 11.19 -16.98 -16.40
CA ALA A 453 9.78 -16.80 -16.11
C ALA A 453 9.50 -16.83 -14.60
N TYR A 454 8.61 -15.94 -14.17
CA TYR A 454 8.11 -15.83 -12.80
C TYR A 454 6.61 -15.90 -12.79
N THR A 455 6.08 -16.46 -11.72
CA THR A 455 4.67 -16.28 -11.34
C THR A 455 4.58 -15.28 -10.21
N TRP A 456 3.51 -14.50 -10.20
CA TRP A 456 3.22 -13.63 -9.07
C TRP A 456 1.82 -13.88 -8.53
N LYS A 457 1.66 -13.72 -7.22
CA LYS A 457 0.37 -13.73 -6.52
C LYS A 457 0.28 -12.49 -5.64
N MET A 458 -0.86 -11.81 -5.70
CA MET A 458 -1.23 -10.72 -4.81
C MET A 458 -2.46 -11.12 -4.03
N THR A 459 -2.42 -10.93 -2.71
CA THR A 459 -3.56 -11.08 -1.81
C THR A 459 -3.78 -9.80 -1.04
N ALA A 460 -4.90 -9.12 -1.28
CA ALA A 460 -5.29 -7.93 -0.54
C ALA A 460 -6.36 -8.29 0.48
N THR A 461 -6.07 -8.11 1.75
CA THR A 461 -6.98 -8.40 2.87
C THR A 461 -7.53 -7.10 3.42
N PRO A 462 -8.86 -6.91 3.50
CA PRO A 462 -9.45 -5.71 4.09
C PRO A 462 -9.07 -5.59 5.56
N THR A 463 -8.60 -4.39 5.97
CA THR A 463 -8.15 -4.16 7.36
C THR A 463 -9.31 -4.18 8.36
N ASN A 464 -10.50 -3.80 7.93
CA ASN A 464 -11.71 -3.83 8.75
C ASN A 464 -12.35 -5.21 8.88
N GLY A 465 -11.88 -6.22 8.15
CA GLY A 465 -12.41 -7.59 8.15
C GLY A 465 -13.75 -7.74 7.42
N ILE A 466 -14.18 -6.75 6.64
CA ILE A 466 -15.45 -6.80 5.90
C ILE A 466 -15.20 -7.30 4.48
N GLY A 467 -15.89 -8.39 4.12
CA GLY A 467 -15.73 -9.04 2.82
C GLY A 467 -14.54 -9.99 2.75
N ALA A 468 -14.42 -10.69 1.62
CA ALA A 468 -13.33 -11.62 1.35
C ALA A 468 -12.06 -10.89 0.88
N PRO A 469 -10.87 -11.48 1.07
CA PRO A 469 -9.66 -11.01 0.42
C PRO A 469 -9.80 -11.00 -1.11
N VAL A 470 -9.15 -10.04 -1.74
CA VAL A 470 -9.04 -9.97 -3.21
C VAL A 470 -7.74 -10.61 -3.62
N GLU A 471 -7.80 -11.63 -4.47
CA GLU A 471 -6.61 -12.30 -5.01
C GLU A 471 -6.46 -12.04 -6.50
N ARG A 472 -5.22 -11.87 -6.94
CA ARG A 472 -4.81 -11.80 -8.35
C ARG A 472 -3.51 -12.54 -8.52
N SER A 473 -3.31 -13.11 -9.68
CA SER A 473 -2.07 -13.79 -10.06
C SER A 473 -1.79 -13.58 -11.54
N GLY A 474 -0.56 -13.79 -11.93
CA GLY A 474 -0.12 -13.68 -13.30
C GLY A 474 1.32 -14.15 -13.46
N THR A 475 1.89 -13.82 -14.60
CA THR A 475 3.28 -14.13 -14.93
C THR A 475 4.01 -12.85 -15.31
N LEU A 476 5.33 -12.88 -15.16
CA LEU A 476 6.24 -11.88 -15.66
C LEU A 476 7.57 -12.56 -16.06
N THR A 477 8.41 -11.83 -16.78
CA THR A 477 9.75 -12.31 -17.17
C THR A 477 10.80 -11.37 -16.58
N VAL A 478 11.88 -11.90 -16.09
CA VAL A 478 13.12 -11.15 -15.86
C VAL A 478 14.04 -11.39 -17.05
N ASP A 479 14.43 -10.34 -17.74
CA ASP A 479 15.40 -10.36 -18.83
C ASP A 479 16.39 -9.20 -18.68
N SER A 480 17.37 -9.43 -17.84
CA SER A 480 18.46 -8.50 -17.58
C SER A 480 19.66 -8.72 -18.53
N GLY A 481 19.46 -9.48 -19.61
CA GLY A 481 20.55 -9.78 -20.54
C GLY A 481 21.71 -10.53 -19.88
N GLN A 482 22.94 -10.24 -20.35
CA GLN A 482 24.19 -10.80 -19.81
C GLN A 482 25.23 -9.71 -19.62
N ALA A 483 25.92 -9.72 -18.49
CA ALA A 483 27.09 -8.89 -18.27
C ALA A 483 28.36 -9.56 -18.83
N PRO A 484 29.36 -8.82 -19.31
CA PRO A 484 30.63 -9.38 -19.77
C PRO A 484 31.33 -10.27 -18.72
N HIS A 485 31.22 -9.90 -17.45
CA HIS A 485 31.70 -10.67 -16.29
C HIS A 485 30.60 -11.48 -15.59
N GLY A 486 29.44 -11.75 -16.23
CA GLY A 486 28.32 -12.47 -15.63
C GLY A 486 28.47 -13.97 -15.76
N PHE A 487 28.75 -14.68 -14.66
CA PHE A 487 28.82 -16.13 -14.56
C PHE A 487 27.52 -16.72 -14.00
N SER A 488 26.71 -15.91 -13.43
CA SER A 488 25.33 -16.16 -13.03
C SER A 488 24.35 -15.63 -14.09
N ASP A 489 23.13 -16.14 -14.10
CA ASP A 489 22.10 -15.67 -15.04
C ASP A 489 21.29 -14.49 -14.45
N THR A 490 21.97 -13.48 -13.90
CA THR A 490 21.37 -12.32 -13.22
C THR A 490 21.43 -11.03 -14.01
N GLY A 491 22.22 -11.00 -15.10
CA GLY A 491 22.50 -9.81 -15.88
C GLY A 491 23.49 -8.83 -15.21
N SER A 492 23.97 -9.15 -14.02
CA SER A 492 24.99 -8.36 -13.32
C SER A 492 26.39 -8.98 -13.49
N PRO A 493 27.45 -8.18 -13.43
CA PRO A 493 28.80 -8.73 -13.34
C PRO A 493 29.01 -9.44 -12.00
N ASP A 494 29.79 -10.51 -12.00
CA ASP A 494 30.14 -11.29 -10.82
C ASP A 494 31.63 -11.11 -10.47
N LEU A 495 31.99 -11.29 -9.19
CA LEU A 495 33.37 -11.31 -8.74
C LEU A 495 33.87 -12.75 -8.66
N ILE A 496 35.01 -13.03 -9.32
CA ILE A 496 35.74 -14.29 -9.22
C ILE A 496 36.88 -14.15 -8.24
N VAL A 497 36.91 -15.01 -7.25
CA VAL A 497 37.96 -15.02 -6.21
C VAL A 497 38.59 -16.42 -6.12
N ARG A 498 39.92 -16.51 -6.24
CA ARG A 498 40.65 -17.73 -5.90
C ARG A 498 41.20 -17.60 -4.49
N GLU A 499 40.95 -18.61 -3.66
CA GLU A 499 41.58 -18.78 -2.36
C GLU A 499 42.24 -20.15 -2.28
N GLY A 500 43.56 -20.14 -2.25
CA GLY A 500 44.35 -21.39 -2.33
C GLY A 500 44.04 -22.18 -3.62
N SER A 501 43.51 -23.40 -3.48
CA SER A 501 43.11 -24.24 -4.60
C SER A 501 41.63 -24.04 -5.01
N PHE A 502 40.84 -23.29 -4.27
CA PHE A 502 39.43 -23.11 -4.54
C PHE A 502 39.16 -21.86 -5.35
N LEU A 503 38.13 -21.92 -6.20
CA LEU A 503 37.57 -20.76 -6.91
C LEU A 503 36.14 -20.53 -6.45
N PHE A 504 35.83 -19.25 -6.20
CA PHE A 504 34.55 -18.79 -5.73
C PHE A 504 33.98 -17.76 -6.70
N VAL A 505 32.66 -17.72 -6.81
CA VAL A 505 31.91 -16.64 -7.46
C VAL A 505 31.06 -15.94 -6.40
N TYR A 506 31.18 -14.62 -6.37
CA TYR A 506 30.30 -13.75 -5.58
C TYR A 506 29.42 -12.97 -6.54
N ASP A 507 28.13 -12.95 -6.24
CA ASP A 507 27.16 -12.19 -7.02
C ASP A 507 27.46 -10.69 -6.92
N GLY A 508 27.82 -10.09 -8.05
CA GLY A 508 28.25 -8.69 -8.09
C GLY A 508 27.12 -7.72 -7.71
N ARG A 509 25.87 -8.05 -7.97
CA ARG A 509 24.75 -7.21 -7.57
C ARG A 509 24.64 -7.12 -6.04
N GLN A 510 24.83 -8.21 -5.34
CA GLN A 510 24.90 -8.19 -3.87
C GLN A 510 26.14 -7.44 -3.37
N ALA A 511 27.30 -7.72 -3.97
CA ALA A 511 28.57 -7.10 -3.54
C ALA A 511 28.61 -5.59 -3.79
N LEU A 512 28.05 -5.14 -4.90
CA LEU A 512 28.26 -3.79 -5.43
C LEU A 512 27.10 -2.83 -5.09
N GLN A 513 25.89 -3.32 -4.80
CA GLN A 513 24.70 -2.45 -4.62
C GLN A 513 24.17 -2.38 -3.19
N HIS A 514 24.42 -3.38 -2.37
CA HIS A 514 23.80 -3.47 -1.04
C HIS A 514 24.83 -3.34 0.08
N GLY A 515 25.57 -2.28 0.15
CA GLY A 515 26.49 -1.97 1.27
C GLY A 515 26.42 -2.91 2.50
N ALA A 516 27.35 -2.83 3.39
CA ALA A 516 27.78 -3.69 4.52
C ALA A 516 26.74 -4.42 5.41
N GLN A 517 25.48 -4.57 4.99
CA GLN A 517 24.44 -5.18 5.84
C GLN A 517 23.97 -6.57 5.41
N THR A 518 24.45 -7.09 4.29
CA THR A 518 24.10 -8.43 3.80
C THR A 518 25.33 -9.30 3.70
N GLU A 519 25.29 -10.47 4.32
CA GLU A 519 26.31 -11.50 4.16
C GLU A 519 26.37 -11.92 2.67
N LEU A 520 27.52 -11.65 2.01
CA LEU A 520 27.73 -12.04 0.61
C LEU A 520 27.70 -13.56 0.52
N LYS A 521 26.78 -14.09 -0.29
CA LYS A 521 26.76 -15.53 -0.58
C LYS A 521 27.82 -15.87 -1.61
N GLU A 522 28.74 -16.72 -1.19
CA GLU A 522 29.71 -17.34 -2.09
C GLU A 522 29.14 -18.59 -2.74
N THR A 523 29.50 -18.80 -4.00
CA THR A 523 29.29 -20.07 -4.69
C THR A 523 30.64 -20.68 -4.99
N ILE A 524 30.89 -21.89 -4.45
CA ILE A 524 32.12 -22.62 -4.68
C ILE A 524 32.05 -23.26 -6.07
N ILE A 525 33.00 -22.89 -6.96
CA ILE A 525 33.14 -23.51 -8.28
C ILE A 525 33.80 -24.89 -8.17
N GLY A 526 34.80 -24.99 -7.28
CA GLY A 526 35.54 -26.23 -7.05
C GLY A 526 37.00 -26.00 -6.68
N ALA A 527 37.74 -27.12 -6.51
CA ALA A 527 39.14 -27.11 -6.18
C ALA A 527 40.03 -27.44 -7.40
N GLY A 528 41.37 -27.28 -7.26
CA GLY A 528 42.35 -27.54 -8.29
C GLY A 528 42.78 -26.35 -9.13
N TRP A 529 42.31 -25.14 -8.73
CA TRP A 529 42.64 -23.90 -9.44
C TRP A 529 44.06 -23.38 -9.17
N ASP A 530 44.76 -23.94 -8.18
CA ASP A 530 46.19 -23.71 -7.93
C ASP A 530 47.11 -24.34 -9.00
N ALA A 531 46.55 -25.17 -9.89
CA ALA A 531 47.22 -25.67 -11.08
C ALA A 531 47.50 -24.58 -12.12
N TYR A 532 46.75 -23.47 -12.07
CA TYR A 532 46.86 -22.36 -13.00
C TYR A 532 47.70 -21.23 -12.42
N ASP A 533 48.60 -20.66 -13.22
CA ASP A 533 49.44 -19.52 -12.89
C ASP A 533 48.83 -18.18 -13.41
N GLN A 534 47.94 -18.26 -14.39
CA GLN A 534 47.15 -17.10 -14.88
C GLN A 534 45.71 -17.52 -15.12
N ILE A 535 44.78 -16.68 -14.66
CA ILE A 535 43.36 -16.80 -14.91
C ILE A 535 42.87 -15.44 -15.42
N VAL A 536 42.07 -15.45 -16.45
CA VAL A 536 41.43 -14.22 -17.02
C VAL A 536 39.97 -14.47 -17.33
N THR A 537 39.20 -13.43 -17.25
CA THR A 537 37.73 -13.39 -17.46
C THR A 537 37.41 -12.63 -18.74
N PRO A 538 37.53 -13.24 -19.92
CA PRO A 538 37.41 -12.55 -21.19
C PRO A 538 35.96 -12.11 -21.53
N GLY A 539 34.97 -12.57 -20.82
CA GLY A 539 33.61 -12.57 -21.25
C GLY A 539 33.26 -13.82 -22.08
N ASN A 540 32.27 -13.74 -22.95
CA ASN A 540 31.83 -14.87 -23.77
C ASN A 540 32.73 -15.04 -25.02
N VAL A 541 33.76 -15.86 -24.96
CA VAL A 541 34.65 -16.19 -26.11
C VAL A 541 34.25 -17.48 -26.80
N ALA A 542 33.41 -18.30 -26.19
CA ALA A 542 32.96 -19.58 -26.72
C ALA A 542 31.72 -19.49 -27.61
N GLY A 543 31.09 -18.31 -27.71
CA GLY A 543 29.87 -18.10 -28.46
C GLY A 543 28.59 -18.61 -27.75
N ALA A 544 28.71 -19.02 -26.46
CA ALA A 544 27.56 -19.35 -25.62
C ALA A 544 26.84 -18.08 -25.12
N ARG A 545 25.95 -18.19 -24.14
CA ARG A 545 25.27 -17.02 -23.57
C ARG A 545 26.06 -16.36 -22.44
N TYR A 546 26.86 -17.11 -21.71
CA TYR A 546 27.45 -16.70 -20.44
C TYR A 546 28.95 -16.45 -20.55
N ALA A 547 29.52 -15.72 -19.61
CA ALA A 547 30.93 -15.42 -19.53
C ALA A 547 31.75 -16.71 -19.30
N ASP A 548 32.92 -16.76 -19.91
CA ASP A 548 33.88 -17.88 -19.85
C ASP A 548 35.09 -17.50 -19.00
N LEU A 549 35.87 -18.53 -18.55
CA LEU A 549 37.21 -18.37 -18.00
C LEU A 549 38.24 -18.96 -18.93
N VAL A 550 39.35 -18.25 -19.08
CA VAL A 550 40.55 -18.74 -19.72
C VAL A 550 41.66 -18.83 -18.69
N ALA A 551 42.26 -20.01 -18.55
CA ALA A 551 43.30 -20.28 -17.55
C ALA A 551 44.54 -20.92 -18.17
N ARG A 552 45.73 -20.42 -17.81
CA ARG A 552 46.98 -21.00 -18.21
C ARG A 552 47.53 -21.88 -17.08
N ASP A 553 47.86 -23.13 -17.38
CA ASP A 553 48.52 -23.98 -16.42
C ASP A 553 50.07 -23.72 -16.36
N LYS A 554 50.72 -24.25 -15.32
CA LYS A 554 52.13 -24.10 -15.05
C LYS A 554 53.05 -24.72 -16.16
N ASN A 555 52.49 -25.55 -17.06
CA ASN A 555 53.19 -26.10 -18.21
C ASN A 555 52.98 -25.27 -19.49
N GLY A 556 52.28 -24.15 -19.41
CA GLY A 556 52.02 -23.27 -20.54
C GLY A 556 50.91 -23.74 -21.47
N ALA A 557 50.06 -24.67 -21.03
CA ALA A 557 48.84 -24.98 -21.76
C ALA A 557 47.72 -23.99 -21.37
N LEU A 558 47.00 -23.53 -22.37
CA LEU A 558 45.83 -22.63 -22.19
C LEU A 558 44.55 -23.46 -22.25
N TRP A 559 43.69 -23.25 -21.29
CA TRP A 559 42.42 -23.95 -21.09
C TRP A 559 41.24 -22.98 -21.10
N LEU A 560 40.17 -23.38 -21.77
CA LEU A 560 38.87 -22.70 -21.76
C LEU A 560 37.92 -23.44 -20.80
N HIS A 561 37.28 -22.72 -19.94
CA HIS A 561 36.16 -23.15 -19.09
C HIS A 561 34.92 -22.37 -19.50
N THR A 562 34.01 -23.05 -20.21
CA THR A 562 32.80 -22.39 -20.73
C THR A 562 31.74 -22.20 -19.63
N GLY A 563 31.25 -20.99 -19.48
CA GLY A 563 30.23 -20.67 -18.47
C GLY A 563 28.87 -21.31 -18.77
N THR A 564 28.15 -21.71 -17.73
CA THR A 564 26.84 -22.35 -17.81
C THR A 564 25.69 -21.45 -17.37
N GLY A 565 25.99 -20.26 -16.83
CA GLY A 565 24.99 -19.34 -16.22
C GLY A 565 24.47 -19.80 -14.86
N LYS A 566 25.03 -20.88 -14.31
CA LYS A 566 24.65 -21.42 -13.00
C LYS A 566 25.80 -21.32 -11.99
N THR A 567 26.60 -20.25 -12.12
CA THR A 567 27.86 -20.13 -11.35
C THR A 567 28.72 -21.41 -11.42
N ALA A 568 28.80 -21.98 -12.60
CA ALA A 568 29.51 -23.21 -12.87
C ALA A 568 30.10 -23.20 -14.29
N PHE A 569 31.08 -24.01 -14.54
CA PHE A 569 31.69 -24.17 -15.86
C PHE A 569 31.50 -25.61 -16.36
N SER A 570 31.49 -25.76 -17.69
CA SER A 570 31.57 -27.04 -18.33
C SER A 570 32.97 -27.66 -18.16
N GLU A 571 33.14 -28.91 -18.56
CA GLU A 571 34.47 -29.54 -18.60
C GLU A 571 35.42 -28.69 -19.46
N ARG A 572 36.67 -28.48 -18.95
CA ARG A 572 37.66 -27.63 -19.58
C ARG A 572 38.11 -28.17 -20.94
N THR A 573 38.33 -27.30 -21.88
CA THR A 573 38.85 -27.60 -23.21
C THR A 573 40.24 -27.00 -23.37
N LYS A 574 41.22 -27.80 -23.80
CA LYS A 574 42.56 -27.28 -24.13
C LYS A 574 42.51 -26.53 -25.45
N ILE A 575 42.82 -25.22 -25.42
CA ILE A 575 42.75 -24.32 -26.59
C ILE A 575 44.13 -23.92 -27.12
N GLY A 576 45.21 -24.26 -26.44
CA GLY A 576 46.56 -23.94 -26.93
C GLY A 576 47.67 -24.52 -26.06
N GLY A 577 48.91 -24.39 -26.55
CA GLY A 577 50.12 -24.71 -25.81
C GLY A 577 51.23 -23.70 -26.14
N GLY A 578 52.30 -23.68 -25.31
CA GLY A 578 53.41 -22.73 -25.53
C GLY A 578 53.16 -21.33 -24.97
N TRP A 579 52.14 -21.15 -24.12
CA TRP A 579 51.76 -19.83 -23.57
C TRP A 579 52.66 -19.35 -22.41
N GLN A 580 53.66 -20.16 -21.98
CA GLN A 580 54.68 -19.75 -20.99
C GLN A 580 55.56 -18.60 -21.46
N ILE A 581 55.55 -18.27 -22.77
CA ILE A 581 56.27 -17.13 -23.33
C ILE A 581 55.71 -15.80 -22.89
N TYR A 582 54.45 -15.76 -22.44
CA TYR A 582 53.79 -14.55 -21.97
C TYR A 582 53.90 -14.40 -20.46
N ASN A 583 54.27 -13.21 -20.01
CA ASN A 583 54.33 -12.90 -18.59
C ASN A 583 53.02 -12.25 -18.10
N LYS A 584 52.17 -11.73 -18.99
CA LYS A 584 50.86 -11.17 -18.67
C LYS A 584 49.84 -11.59 -19.72
N LEU A 585 48.65 -11.92 -19.24
CA LEU A 585 47.46 -12.10 -20.03
C LEU A 585 46.39 -11.15 -19.48
N THR A 586 45.65 -10.47 -20.33
CA THR A 586 44.46 -9.69 -19.96
C THR A 586 43.41 -9.85 -21.04
N ALA A 587 42.18 -9.81 -20.62
CA ALA A 587 41.03 -9.94 -21.51
C ALA A 587 39.88 -9.09 -21.01
N GLY A 588 38.97 -8.81 -21.85
CA GLY A 588 37.77 -8.02 -21.51
C GLY A 588 37.55 -6.87 -22.49
N GLY A 589 36.57 -7.05 -23.33
CA GLY A 589 36.12 -6.08 -24.29
C GLY A 589 36.54 -6.41 -25.72
N ASP A 590 35.79 -5.82 -26.63
CA ASP A 590 35.99 -5.83 -28.07
C ASP A 590 37.02 -4.74 -28.43
N LEU A 591 38.24 -5.16 -28.78
CA LEU A 591 39.34 -4.25 -29.10
C LEU A 591 39.43 -3.94 -30.61
N ASP A 592 38.79 -4.77 -31.45
CA ASP A 592 38.88 -4.62 -32.90
C ASP A 592 37.55 -4.26 -33.58
N GLY A 593 36.47 -4.09 -32.78
CA GLY A 593 35.17 -3.60 -33.24
C GLY A 593 34.28 -4.68 -33.84
N ASP A 594 34.58 -5.99 -33.62
CA ASP A 594 33.80 -7.11 -34.18
C ASP A 594 32.71 -7.65 -33.24
N ALA A 595 32.49 -7.00 -32.09
CA ALA A 595 31.56 -7.33 -31.02
C ALA A 595 31.88 -8.64 -30.27
N ARG A 596 33.13 -9.11 -30.32
CA ARG A 596 33.61 -10.28 -29.59
C ARG A 596 34.72 -9.86 -28.62
N PRO A 597 34.79 -10.49 -27.44
CA PRO A 597 35.90 -10.21 -26.53
C PRO A 597 37.22 -10.74 -27.04
N ASP A 598 38.27 -9.93 -26.92
CA ASP A 598 39.62 -10.24 -27.33
C ASP A 598 40.54 -10.59 -26.15
N LEU A 599 41.67 -11.23 -26.42
CA LEU A 599 42.73 -11.48 -25.45
C LEU A 599 44.02 -10.76 -25.86
N VAL A 600 44.63 -10.08 -24.89
CA VAL A 600 45.91 -9.38 -25.05
C VAL A 600 46.96 -10.09 -24.21
N ALA A 601 48.12 -10.29 -24.77
CA ALA A 601 49.26 -10.93 -24.10
C ALA A 601 50.53 -10.10 -24.23
N THR A 602 51.31 -9.98 -23.16
CA THR A 602 52.65 -9.37 -23.20
C THR A 602 53.69 -10.45 -23.02
N ASP A 603 54.66 -10.53 -23.90
CA ASP A 603 55.74 -11.50 -23.79
C ASP A 603 56.91 -10.96 -22.93
N THR A 604 57.90 -11.81 -22.69
CA THR A 604 59.08 -11.47 -21.87
C THR A 604 59.99 -10.45 -22.50
N ALA A 605 59.90 -10.19 -23.82
CA ALA A 605 60.58 -9.15 -24.51
C ALA A 605 59.83 -7.78 -24.42
N GLY A 606 58.61 -7.78 -23.88
CA GLY A 606 57.77 -6.58 -23.77
C GLY A 606 57.00 -6.29 -25.06
N ASP A 607 56.88 -7.26 -25.95
CA ASP A 607 55.99 -7.15 -27.12
C ASP A 607 54.53 -7.41 -26.73
N LEU A 608 53.61 -6.61 -27.25
CA LEU A 608 52.19 -6.75 -27.05
C LEU A 608 51.54 -7.47 -28.23
N TRP A 609 50.77 -8.51 -27.92
CA TRP A 609 50.11 -9.37 -28.87
C TRP A 609 48.61 -9.38 -28.67
N LEU A 610 47.87 -9.22 -29.77
CA LEU A 610 46.40 -9.36 -29.80
C LEU A 610 46.04 -10.74 -30.34
N TYR A 611 45.05 -11.37 -29.67
CA TYR A 611 44.36 -12.56 -30.11
C TYR A 611 42.89 -12.23 -30.25
N LYS A 612 42.44 -12.08 -31.50
CA LYS A 612 41.02 -11.70 -31.79
C LYS A 612 40.07 -12.85 -31.44
N GLY A 613 38.97 -12.52 -30.79
CA GLY A 613 37.90 -13.45 -30.47
C GLY A 613 37.21 -14.02 -31.69
N THR A 614 36.95 -15.32 -31.75
CA THR A 614 36.25 -15.96 -32.87
C THR A 614 34.81 -16.33 -32.56
N GLY A 615 34.44 -16.40 -31.28
CA GLY A 615 33.16 -16.92 -30.82
C GLY A 615 33.02 -18.44 -30.93
N SER A 616 34.13 -19.19 -31.04
CA SER A 616 34.11 -20.63 -31.17
C SER A 616 34.75 -21.35 -29.96
N ALA A 617 34.00 -22.22 -29.30
CA ALA A 617 34.48 -22.96 -28.14
C ALA A 617 35.73 -23.84 -28.42
N THR A 618 35.94 -24.28 -29.67
CA THR A 618 37.10 -25.15 -30.04
C THR A 618 38.32 -24.34 -30.47
N ALA A 619 38.13 -23.10 -30.91
CA ALA A 619 39.22 -22.21 -31.34
C ALA A 619 38.81 -20.75 -30.98
N PRO A 620 38.73 -20.41 -29.69
CA PRO A 620 38.15 -19.13 -29.26
C PRO A 620 38.92 -17.90 -29.70
N PHE A 621 40.18 -18.08 -30.10
CA PHE A 621 41.05 -17.00 -30.54
C PHE A 621 41.71 -17.28 -31.89
N ALA A 622 41.75 -16.26 -32.73
CA ALA A 622 42.50 -16.27 -33.99
C ALA A 622 44.02 -16.26 -33.76
N PRO A 623 44.86 -16.53 -34.78
CA PRO A 623 46.31 -16.37 -34.68
C PRO A 623 46.70 -14.96 -34.22
N ARG A 624 47.74 -14.89 -33.35
CA ARG A 624 48.18 -13.63 -32.76
C ARG A 624 48.69 -12.64 -33.78
N VAL A 625 48.45 -11.35 -33.48
CA VAL A 625 49.01 -10.21 -34.22
C VAL A 625 49.82 -9.37 -33.24
N LYS A 626 51.05 -8.97 -33.60
CA LYS A 626 51.83 -8.04 -32.80
C LYS A 626 51.28 -6.63 -33.01
N ILE A 627 50.84 -5.98 -31.91
CA ILE A 627 50.21 -4.66 -31.91
C ILE A 627 51.04 -3.58 -31.17
N GLY A 628 52.13 -3.94 -30.53
CA GLY A 628 52.97 -3.01 -29.82
C GLY A 628 54.29 -3.57 -29.33
N ASN A 629 55.16 -2.71 -28.82
CA ASN A 629 56.41 -3.06 -28.15
C ASN A 629 56.66 -2.12 -26.95
N GLY A 630 57.62 -2.49 -26.09
CA GLY A 630 57.98 -1.65 -24.93
C GLY A 630 57.01 -1.76 -23.75
N TRP A 631 56.09 -2.78 -23.72
CA TRP A 631 55.12 -3.01 -22.67
C TRP A 631 55.69 -3.65 -21.42
N GLY A 632 56.97 -4.00 -21.42
CA GLY A 632 57.68 -4.56 -20.25
C GLY A 632 57.76 -3.59 -19.04
N ILE A 633 57.53 -2.32 -19.25
CA ILE A 633 57.53 -1.27 -18.20
C ILE A 633 56.29 -1.37 -17.28
N TYR A 634 55.22 -2.05 -17.70
CA TYR A 634 54.00 -2.16 -16.92
C TYR A 634 54.01 -3.42 -16.05
N ASN A 635 53.61 -3.26 -14.77
CA ASN A 635 53.42 -4.36 -13.86
C ASN A 635 51.97 -4.92 -13.89
N LYS A 636 50.98 -4.14 -14.33
CA LYS A 636 49.59 -4.54 -14.52
C LYS A 636 49.05 -3.95 -15.85
N ILE A 637 48.29 -4.74 -16.59
CA ILE A 637 47.56 -4.30 -17.78
C ILE A 637 46.14 -4.87 -17.65
N VAL A 638 45.15 -4.06 -17.88
CA VAL A 638 43.72 -4.38 -17.72
C VAL A 638 42.97 -3.89 -18.96
N ALA A 639 42.24 -4.77 -19.61
CA ALA A 639 41.29 -4.40 -20.67
C ALA A 639 39.97 -4.05 -20.05
N THR A 640 39.58 -2.79 -20.15
CA THR A 640 38.50 -2.20 -19.34
C THR A 640 37.17 -2.12 -20.05
N GLY A 641 37.09 -2.51 -21.32
CA GLY A 641 35.99 -2.08 -22.17
C GLY A 641 36.13 -0.59 -22.53
N ASN A 642 35.14 0.00 -23.10
CA ASN A 642 35.18 1.40 -23.57
C ASN A 642 34.91 2.38 -22.41
N ILE A 643 35.97 2.82 -21.72
CA ILE A 643 35.92 3.82 -20.64
C ILE A 643 36.16 5.25 -21.12
N GLY A 644 36.71 5.39 -22.31
CA GLY A 644 37.04 6.67 -22.88
C GLY A 644 35.99 7.30 -23.78
N GLY A 645 34.87 6.59 -24.02
CA GLY A 645 33.79 7.06 -24.89
C GLY A 645 34.07 6.96 -26.37
N GLY A 646 35.05 6.16 -26.79
CA GLY A 646 35.40 5.87 -28.18
C GLY A 646 34.49 4.82 -28.83
N THR A 647 35.01 4.13 -29.87
CA THR A 647 34.26 3.09 -30.61
C THR A 647 34.66 1.67 -30.24
N ALA A 648 35.70 1.48 -29.45
CA ALA A 648 36.25 0.19 -29.08
C ALA A 648 36.71 0.16 -27.63
N GLY A 649 37.06 -1.01 -27.14
CA GLY A 649 37.59 -1.20 -25.80
C GLY A 649 38.97 -0.57 -25.61
N ASP A 650 39.23 -0.09 -24.40
CA ASP A 650 40.45 0.57 -23.96
C ASP A 650 41.31 -0.32 -23.08
N LEU A 651 42.60 0.03 -22.93
CA LEU A 651 43.47 -0.57 -21.94
C LEU A 651 43.92 0.45 -20.87
N VAL A 652 43.92 0.01 -19.64
CA VAL A 652 44.57 0.71 -18.54
C VAL A 652 45.83 -0.08 -18.13
N ALA A 653 46.97 0.61 -18.02
CA ALA A 653 48.22 0.01 -17.65
C ALA A 653 48.87 0.74 -16.49
N ARG A 654 49.32 0.02 -15.46
CA ARG A 654 50.10 0.56 -14.33
C ARG A 654 51.58 0.28 -14.52
N ASP A 655 52.39 1.32 -14.48
CA ASP A 655 53.85 1.15 -14.50
C ASP A 655 54.45 0.84 -13.12
N THR A 656 55.75 0.60 -13.08
CA THR A 656 56.47 0.27 -11.84
C THR A 656 56.53 1.43 -10.83
N ALA A 657 56.35 2.67 -11.29
CA ALA A 657 56.30 3.84 -10.44
C ALA A 657 54.90 4.01 -9.78
N GLY A 658 53.90 3.29 -10.26
CA GLY A 658 52.49 3.40 -9.80
C GLY A 658 51.69 4.43 -10.56
N ASP A 659 52.18 4.89 -11.69
CA ASP A 659 51.41 5.73 -12.60
C ASP A 659 50.46 4.85 -13.44
N LEU A 660 49.22 5.34 -13.57
CA LEU A 660 48.19 4.69 -14.37
C LEU A 660 48.07 5.39 -15.72
N TRP A 661 48.10 4.63 -16.77
CA TRP A 661 48.08 5.09 -18.17
C TRP A 661 46.90 4.51 -18.90
N LEU A 662 46.17 5.37 -19.63
CA LEU A 662 45.08 5.02 -20.52
C LEU A 662 45.60 4.89 -21.97
N TYR A 663 45.20 3.85 -22.65
CA TYR A 663 45.36 3.60 -24.06
C TYR A 663 43.99 3.50 -24.71
N LEU A 664 43.60 4.49 -25.49
CA LEU A 664 42.34 4.49 -26.19
C LEU A 664 42.39 3.54 -27.39
N GLY A 665 41.39 2.69 -27.52
CA GLY A 665 41.26 1.78 -28.65
C GLY A 665 40.88 2.49 -29.93
N ASN A 666 41.53 2.12 -31.05
CA ASN A 666 41.26 2.67 -32.36
C ASN A 666 40.14 1.91 -33.11
N GLY A 667 39.67 0.78 -32.60
CA GLY A 667 38.67 -0.08 -33.23
C GLY A 667 39.20 -1.05 -34.29
N ASP A 668 40.51 -1.20 -34.37
CA ASP A 668 41.19 -2.15 -35.25
C ASP A 668 42.14 -3.12 -34.50
N GLY A 669 42.09 -3.08 -33.16
CA GLY A 669 42.96 -3.82 -32.25
C GLY A 669 44.24 -3.08 -31.92
N THR A 670 44.43 -1.85 -32.40
CA THR A 670 45.56 -0.98 -32.04
C THR A 670 45.08 0.15 -31.07
N PHE A 671 46.06 0.88 -30.51
CA PHE A 671 45.78 1.88 -29.50
C PHE A 671 46.44 3.22 -29.86
N ALA A 672 45.78 4.29 -29.45
CA ALA A 672 46.33 5.64 -29.50
C ALA A 672 47.51 5.80 -28.52
N ALA A 673 48.25 6.92 -28.62
CA ALA A 673 49.31 7.23 -27.67
C ALA A 673 48.74 7.30 -26.24
N ARG A 674 49.50 6.75 -25.28
CA ARG A 674 49.09 6.71 -23.88
C ARG A 674 48.87 8.07 -23.25
N THR A 675 47.91 8.19 -22.38
CA THR A 675 47.64 9.35 -21.55
C THR A 675 47.78 8.96 -20.08
N ARG A 676 48.50 9.73 -19.27
CA ARG A 676 48.60 9.52 -17.83
C ARG A 676 47.29 9.98 -17.18
N ILE A 677 46.63 9.06 -16.46
CA ILE A 677 45.30 9.32 -15.84
C ILE A 677 45.38 9.32 -14.32
N GLY A 678 46.49 8.94 -13.71
CA GLY A 678 46.62 8.96 -12.26
C GLY A 678 48.01 8.52 -11.78
N GLY A 679 48.25 8.61 -10.47
CA GLY A 679 49.46 8.14 -9.80
C GLY A 679 49.15 7.58 -8.42
N GLY A 680 50.12 6.85 -7.83
CA GLY A 680 49.93 6.21 -6.51
C GLY A 680 49.19 4.88 -6.54
N TRP A 681 48.99 4.30 -7.71
CA TRP A 681 48.24 3.04 -7.86
C TRP A 681 48.97 1.81 -7.37
N ASN A 682 50.23 1.92 -6.91
CA ASN A 682 50.94 0.81 -6.22
C ASN A 682 50.37 0.52 -4.81
N THR A 683 49.42 1.34 -4.34
CA THR A 683 48.63 1.03 -3.14
C THR A 683 47.68 -0.13 -3.36
N TYR A 684 47.40 -0.52 -4.60
CA TYR A 684 46.53 -1.64 -4.95
C TYR A 684 47.32 -2.85 -5.43
N ASP A 685 47.02 -4.01 -4.87
CA ASP A 685 47.56 -5.27 -5.33
C ASP A 685 46.90 -5.75 -6.61
N GLU A 686 45.57 -5.61 -6.69
CA GLU A 686 44.77 -6.01 -7.84
C GLU A 686 43.99 -4.82 -8.40
N ILE A 687 43.88 -4.81 -9.73
CA ILE A 687 43.00 -3.90 -10.51
C ILE A 687 42.26 -4.78 -11.51
N ILE A 688 40.92 -4.67 -11.52
CA ILE A 688 40.05 -5.58 -12.25
C ILE A 688 39.03 -4.75 -13.04
N ALA A 689 38.82 -5.10 -14.30
CA ALA A 689 37.70 -4.59 -15.10
C ALA A 689 36.45 -5.43 -14.80
N ILE A 690 35.57 -4.90 -13.97
CA ILE A 690 34.37 -5.63 -13.53
C ILE A 690 33.19 -5.51 -14.52
N GLY A 691 33.27 -4.60 -15.49
CA GLY A 691 32.13 -4.22 -16.31
C GLY A 691 31.32 -3.10 -15.65
N ASP A 692 30.09 -2.93 -16.06
CA ASP A 692 29.16 -1.92 -15.52
C ASP A 692 28.60 -2.35 -14.17
N ALA A 693 29.26 -1.97 -13.10
CA ALA A 693 28.94 -2.41 -11.74
C ALA A 693 27.86 -1.54 -11.09
N ASP A 694 27.82 -0.26 -11.40
CA ASP A 694 26.83 0.69 -10.84
C ASP A 694 25.59 0.86 -11.73
N ARG A 695 25.55 0.21 -12.89
CA ARG A 695 24.44 0.18 -13.85
C ARG A 695 24.18 1.54 -14.53
N ASP A 696 25.23 2.30 -14.76
CA ASP A 696 25.12 3.56 -15.50
C ASP A 696 25.38 3.42 -17.02
N GLY A 697 25.62 2.19 -17.47
CA GLY A 697 25.90 1.83 -18.87
C GLY A 697 27.36 1.97 -19.26
N ARG A 698 28.29 2.18 -18.31
CA ARG A 698 29.71 2.33 -18.54
C ARG A 698 30.53 1.30 -17.78
N PRO A 699 31.66 0.84 -18.34
CA PRO A 699 32.55 -0.07 -17.61
C PRO A 699 33.25 0.61 -16.44
N ASP A 700 33.38 -0.14 -15.32
CA ASP A 700 33.99 0.29 -14.08
C ASP A 700 35.28 -0.48 -13.77
N LEU A 701 36.10 0.06 -12.84
CA LEU A 701 37.23 -0.65 -12.26
C LEU A 701 36.99 -0.95 -10.78
N LEU A 702 37.36 -2.14 -10.37
CA LEU A 702 37.58 -2.49 -8.97
C LEU A 702 39.07 -2.56 -8.67
N ALA A 703 39.46 -2.05 -7.51
CA ALA A 703 40.81 -2.15 -7.01
C ALA A 703 40.82 -2.65 -5.57
N ASN A 704 41.76 -3.57 -5.30
CA ASN A 704 41.97 -4.17 -3.98
C ASN A 704 43.43 -4.00 -3.55
N GLY A 705 43.68 -3.59 -2.31
CA GLY A 705 45.03 -3.41 -1.83
C GLY A 705 45.16 -3.13 -0.33
N PRO A 706 46.43 -3.17 0.15
CA PRO A 706 46.76 -3.17 1.58
C PRO A 706 46.72 -1.79 2.25
N ASP A 707 45.96 -0.80 1.78
CA ASP A 707 45.99 0.55 2.37
C ASP A 707 45.38 0.64 3.78
N GLY A 708 45.42 -0.48 4.53
CA GLY A 708 45.07 -0.57 5.96
C GLY A 708 43.58 -0.81 6.26
N ARG A 709 42.76 -1.02 5.24
CA ARG A 709 41.34 -1.34 5.36
C ARG A 709 41.12 -2.72 4.79
N ASN A 710 41.20 -3.73 5.66
CA ASN A 710 41.28 -5.14 5.27
C ASN A 710 40.04 -5.71 4.57
N ASP A 711 38.94 -4.95 4.48
CA ASP A 711 37.64 -5.45 4.04
C ASP A 711 36.94 -4.54 3.02
N GLU A 712 37.68 -3.62 2.36
CA GLU A 712 37.09 -2.66 1.42
C GLU A 712 37.68 -2.82 0.01
N LEU A 713 36.79 -2.91 -0.99
CA LEU A 713 37.12 -2.75 -2.40
C LEU A 713 36.90 -1.30 -2.82
N ALA A 714 37.80 -0.76 -3.59
CA ALA A 714 37.63 0.56 -4.20
C ALA A 714 36.95 0.41 -5.56
N LEU A 715 35.77 0.99 -5.72
CA LEU A 715 35.09 1.13 -7.00
C LEU A 715 35.43 2.49 -7.62
N TYR A 716 35.82 2.47 -8.89
CA TYR A 716 36.07 3.60 -9.75
C TYR A 716 35.05 3.57 -10.89
N SER A 717 33.94 4.31 -10.77
CA SER A 717 32.91 4.38 -11.79
C SER A 717 33.41 5.07 -13.06
N GLY A 718 33.13 4.46 -14.21
CA GLY A 718 33.48 4.99 -15.51
C GLY A 718 32.69 6.24 -15.86
N THR A 719 33.35 7.27 -16.41
CA THR A 719 32.66 8.52 -16.79
C THR A 719 32.33 8.61 -18.28
N GLY A 720 32.94 7.75 -19.11
CA GLY A 720 32.89 7.84 -20.57
C GLY A 720 33.68 9.04 -21.15
N ASP A 721 34.46 9.75 -20.35
CA ASP A 721 35.33 10.83 -20.79
C ASP A 721 36.81 10.47 -20.63
N TRP A 722 37.53 10.26 -21.73
CA TRP A 722 38.94 9.89 -21.71
C TRP A 722 39.84 10.83 -20.92
N LYS A 723 39.42 12.09 -20.68
CA LYS A 723 40.20 13.09 -19.90
C LYS A 723 40.10 12.85 -18.41
N VAL A 724 38.97 12.33 -17.96
CA VAL A 724 38.66 11.96 -16.58
C VAL A 724 37.92 10.63 -16.60
N PRO A 725 38.60 9.51 -16.97
CA PRO A 725 37.89 8.26 -17.29
C PRO A 725 37.19 7.62 -16.10
N PHE A 726 37.56 8.01 -14.87
CA PHE A 726 36.96 7.50 -13.65
C PHE A 726 36.50 8.62 -12.73
N ALA A 727 35.37 8.45 -12.10
CA ALA A 727 34.92 9.29 -10.99
C ALA A 727 35.82 9.09 -9.75
N ALA A 728 35.61 9.94 -8.74
CA ALA A 728 36.28 9.76 -7.45
C ALA A 728 35.90 8.38 -6.86
N ARG A 729 36.90 7.67 -6.32
CA ARG A 729 36.66 6.33 -5.75
C ARG A 729 35.57 6.32 -4.70
N SER A 730 34.76 5.31 -4.71
CA SER A 730 33.86 4.92 -3.64
C SER A 730 34.34 3.61 -3.00
N TRP A 731 34.04 3.44 -1.70
CA TRP A 731 34.41 2.23 -0.98
C TRP A 731 33.22 1.30 -0.91
N LEU A 732 33.43 0.06 -1.28
CA LEU A 732 32.45 -1.01 -1.12
C LEU A 732 32.81 -1.78 0.16
N TYR A 733 31.93 -1.72 1.13
CA TYR A 733 32.06 -2.52 2.34
C TYR A 733 31.63 -3.95 2.05
N ALA A 734 32.53 -4.77 1.56
CA ALA A 734 32.29 -6.18 1.38
C ALA A 734 32.50 -6.90 2.72
N ALA A 735 31.43 -7.48 3.25
CA ALA A 735 31.57 -8.47 4.30
C ALA A 735 31.48 -9.88 3.68
N PRO A 736 32.25 -10.82 4.06
CA PRO A 736 33.51 -11.04 4.71
C PRO A 736 34.71 -10.86 3.73
N PRO A 737 35.96 -10.96 4.20
CA PRO A 737 37.08 -10.42 3.48
C PRO A 737 37.27 -11.04 2.10
N LEU A 738 36.90 -10.27 1.03
CA LEU A 738 37.38 -10.53 -0.33
C LEU A 738 38.90 -10.30 -0.42
N THR A 739 39.47 -9.82 0.67
CA THR A 739 40.84 -9.39 0.82
C THR A 739 41.58 -10.31 1.80
N GLY A 740 42.81 -10.64 1.50
CA GLY A 740 43.69 -11.44 2.35
C GLY A 740 44.86 -11.97 1.56
N SER A 741 45.99 -12.23 2.22
CA SER A 741 47.28 -12.64 1.60
C SER A 741 47.23 -13.91 0.77
N GLN A 742 46.09 -14.61 0.74
CA GLN A 742 45.89 -15.86 -0.04
C GLN A 742 44.77 -15.74 -1.08
N LYS A 743 44.14 -14.56 -1.21
CA LYS A 743 43.05 -14.34 -2.14
C LYS A 743 43.50 -13.55 -3.35
N THR A 744 43.11 -13.97 -4.54
CA THR A 744 43.35 -13.28 -5.80
C THR A 744 42.02 -13.05 -6.49
N LEU A 745 41.73 -11.82 -6.88
CA LEU A 745 40.55 -11.43 -7.62
C LEU A 745 40.81 -11.40 -9.12
N PHE A 746 39.79 -11.77 -9.93
CA PHE A 746 39.89 -11.84 -11.39
C PHE A 746 38.71 -11.16 -12.05
#